data_930f9af8e51a451eae391ed8495123b2
#
_entry.id   930f9af8e51a451eae391ed8495123b2
#
_cell.length_a   1.000
_cell.length_b   1.000
_cell.length_c   1.000
_cell.angle_alpha   90.00
_cell.angle_beta   90.00
_cell.angle_gamma   90.00
#
_symmetry.space_group_name_H-M   'P 1'
#
loop_
_entity.id
_entity.type
_entity.pdbx_description
1 polymer ?
#
loop_
_entity_poly.entity_id
_entity_poly.type
_entity_poly.pdbx_seq_one_letter_code
_entity_poly.pdbx_strand_id
1 'polypeptide(L)'
;MAVKKKLIEVALPLDDINAASAREKSIRHGHPSTLHLWWARRPLAAARAVIWSSLVDDPSAHPEEFPTVEEQAAERERLFGILRELVVWENSNNDRVLNAAKAEIKRSMGDDLPPLLDPFAGGGAIPLEAQRLGLKAYAQDLNPVAVTINKAMIEIPPLFANNPAVNPEARGKLTNGGWSGNAGLAADVKYYGAWMKEEAAQRIGHMYPKVRVPAEQGGGEATVIAWLWARTVKCPNPACGHEAILVRSFDLSKKKGKEWHVEPVCEGGEVRFEVAPGKAAQDGTVNRRGATCVHCGTPIDLKYVKEESKAGRMSAKLMAVVAEGRRGRIYIAPDSVQIEASKVEKPDDYPTGKLATHFTGGSCVPYGLDEFDKLFTNRQLTALTTFSALVGEAQKKAEADAIAAGLPDDGIGLDEGGTGARAYGEAVGVYLAFIVDKLADRGSTICSWDATREGLRNTFGRQAIPMTWDFAEGNTFSSSSGCFDNSTEWVYKCLQSFPAASAGGDARQFDAQSDNGRRGLAISTDPPYYDNIGYADLSDYFYVWLRQSLRNTYPRLFSTMLVPKHEELVATPYREGRAKEGARDFFEEGMFSTFKQVNKYAREDVPVTIYYAFKQSETETKNDVESTASTGWETMRSAIIRAGFSITGTWPMRTEMANRSIASGSNALASSIVLVCRKRPENAPMGTRRDFVMSLKRELGPALDKLRSSNIAPVDLAQSAIGPGIGVYSRYSQVLEADGSPMTVRAALQLINQEVDAYFSDQDGELDRESRFCVELYTQKAFDTIKFGEADVLARAKNVSIEGLAAQGLLASVKGDVHLLDRSEVSERVDFKAPTWLTTQQLTRALEEGGVTACAKIVSQTLGGRADGAKALAYRLFTIADKRNWQQEAFAYNSLVTAWPEIQSKAAQLAVERPMQDSLFD
;
A
#
# COMPACT_ATOMS: atom_id res chain seq x y z
N MET A 1 -0.95 -7.61 -40.25
CA MET A 1 -2.32 -7.47 -39.75
C MET A 1 -2.34 -6.31 -38.75
N ALA A 2 -3.41 -5.51 -38.71
CA ALA A 2 -3.53 -4.50 -37.68
C ALA A 2 -3.58 -5.16 -36.30
N VAL A 3 -2.84 -4.64 -35.32
CA VAL A 3 -2.82 -5.16 -33.96
C VAL A 3 -4.20 -4.91 -33.33
N LYS A 4 -4.82 -5.97 -32.84
CA LYS A 4 -6.14 -5.91 -32.20
C LYS A 4 -6.07 -5.12 -30.89
N LYS A 5 -7.05 -4.23 -30.66
CA LYS A 5 -7.16 -3.52 -29.39
C LYS A 5 -7.59 -4.47 -28.28
N LYS A 6 -6.94 -4.38 -27.14
CA LYS A 6 -7.33 -5.10 -25.94
C LYS A 6 -8.32 -4.28 -25.11
N LEU A 7 -9.09 -4.94 -24.27
CA LEU A 7 -10.12 -4.32 -23.44
C LEU A 7 -9.56 -3.17 -22.58
N ILE A 8 -8.36 -3.34 -22.03
CA ILE A 8 -7.67 -2.32 -21.22
C ILE A 8 -7.32 -1.05 -22.00
N GLU A 9 -7.27 -1.09 -23.32
CA GLU A 9 -7.00 0.09 -24.18
C GLU A 9 -8.26 0.90 -24.44
N VAL A 10 -9.45 0.36 -24.13
CA VAL A 10 -10.74 0.98 -24.46
C VAL A 10 -11.56 1.32 -23.23
N ALA A 11 -11.82 0.36 -22.33
CA ALA A 11 -12.67 0.59 -21.16
C ALA A 11 -12.42 -0.44 -20.05
N LEU A 12 -12.64 -0.01 -18.80
CA LEU A 12 -12.60 -0.86 -17.59
C LEU A 12 -13.73 -0.47 -16.64
N PRO A 13 -14.32 -1.41 -15.89
CA PRO A 13 -15.25 -1.11 -14.79
C PRO A 13 -14.48 -0.69 -13.53
N LEU A 14 -13.97 0.56 -13.54
CA LEU A 14 -13.03 1.07 -12.53
C LEU A 14 -13.62 1.07 -11.12
N ASP A 15 -14.92 1.39 -10.98
CA ASP A 15 -15.57 1.45 -9.67
C ASP A 15 -15.56 0.08 -8.99
N ASP A 16 -15.87 -0.98 -9.73
CA ASP A 16 -15.89 -2.35 -9.23
C ASP A 16 -14.48 -2.82 -8.84
N ILE A 17 -13.49 -2.55 -9.69
CA ILE A 17 -12.09 -2.90 -9.45
C ILE A 17 -11.56 -2.17 -8.22
N ASN A 18 -11.86 -0.86 -8.09
CA ASN A 18 -11.43 -0.04 -6.99
C ASN A 18 -12.11 -0.42 -5.66
N ALA A 19 -13.40 -0.77 -5.69
CA ALA A 19 -14.12 -1.26 -4.53
C ALA A 19 -13.55 -2.60 -4.04
N ALA A 20 -13.31 -3.55 -4.94
CA ALA A 20 -12.68 -4.83 -4.63
C ALA A 20 -11.26 -4.65 -4.06
N SER A 21 -10.45 -3.77 -4.65
CA SER A 21 -9.09 -3.45 -4.20
C SER A 21 -9.07 -2.80 -2.81
N ALA A 22 -10.04 -1.94 -2.50
CA ALA A 22 -10.17 -1.32 -1.19
C ALA A 22 -10.58 -2.34 -0.12
N ARG A 23 -11.54 -3.22 -0.43
CA ARG A 23 -11.99 -4.31 0.46
C ARG A 23 -10.87 -5.28 0.79
N GLU A 24 -10.09 -5.69 -0.22
CA GLU A 24 -8.98 -6.64 -0.08
C GLU A 24 -7.96 -6.21 0.99
N LYS A 25 -7.71 -4.91 1.14
CA LYS A 25 -6.79 -4.37 2.15
C LYS A 25 -7.21 -4.64 3.59
N SER A 26 -8.47 -4.91 3.85
CA SER A 26 -8.99 -5.27 5.17
C SER A 26 -8.76 -6.74 5.52
N ILE A 27 -8.47 -7.60 4.54
CA ILE A 27 -8.31 -9.03 4.71
C ILE A 27 -6.95 -9.33 5.37
N ARG A 28 -6.99 -10.02 6.51
CA ARG A 28 -5.80 -10.30 7.32
C ARG A 28 -5.35 -11.75 7.25
N HIS A 29 -6.29 -12.70 7.23
CA HIS A 29 -5.99 -14.13 7.32
C HIS A 29 -6.06 -14.79 5.96
N GLY A 30 -4.99 -15.50 5.58
CA GLY A 30 -4.91 -16.25 4.33
C GLY A 30 -4.66 -15.40 3.07
N HIS A 31 -4.56 -14.08 3.21
CA HIS A 31 -4.21 -13.24 2.07
C HIS A 31 -2.73 -13.40 1.73
N PRO A 32 -2.34 -13.61 0.46
CA PRO A 32 -0.95 -13.85 0.04
C PRO A 32 0.04 -12.79 0.53
N SER A 33 -0.36 -11.51 0.58
CA SER A 33 0.49 -10.45 1.13
C SER A 33 0.80 -10.58 2.62
N THR A 34 0.20 -11.54 3.31
CA THR A 34 0.49 -11.84 4.71
C THR A 34 1.49 -12.99 4.88
N LEU A 35 1.98 -13.59 3.79
CA LEU A 35 3.07 -14.55 3.82
C LEU A 35 4.33 -13.94 4.42
N HIS A 36 4.73 -12.81 3.91
CA HIS A 36 5.88 -12.04 4.38
C HIS A 36 5.58 -10.54 4.27
N LEU A 37 6.23 -9.70 5.06
CA LEU A 37 6.11 -8.26 4.93
C LEU A 37 6.82 -7.77 3.67
N TRP A 38 6.08 -7.06 2.81
CA TRP A 38 6.62 -6.23 1.75
C TRP A 38 5.92 -4.87 1.80
N TRP A 39 6.66 -3.79 1.69
CA TRP A 39 6.14 -2.44 1.98
C TRP A 39 5.27 -1.86 0.86
N ALA A 40 5.55 -2.27 -0.40
CA ALA A 40 4.72 -1.93 -1.54
C ALA A 40 3.78 -3.11 -1.85
N ARG A 41 2.52 -3.01 -1.45
CA ARG A 41 1.53 -4.06 -1.67
C ARG A 41 0.57 -3.63 -2.76
N ARG A 42 0.65 -4.29 -3.90
CA ARG A 42 -0.34 -4.15 -4.97
C ARG A 42 -1.58 -4.98 -4.59
N PRO A 43 -2.83 -4.42 -4.68
CA PRO A 43 -4.03 -5.23 -4.57
C PRO A 43 -4.06 -6.30 -5.65
N LEU A 44 -4.34 -7.55 -5.26
CA LEU A 44 -4.44 -8.68 -6.19
C LEU A 44 -5.60 -8.48 -7.17
N ALA A 45 -6.72 -7.92 -6.70
CA ALA A 45 -7.86 -7.58 -7.53
C ALA A 45 -7.47 -6.65 -8.70
N ALA A 46 -6.71 -5.59 -8.43
CA ALA A 46 -6.22 -4.68 -9.45
C ALA A 46 -5.25 -5.37 -10.41
N ALA A 47 -4.30 -6.18 -9.90
CA ALA A 47 -3.36 -6.92 -10.72
C ALA A 47 -4.10 -7.89 -11.66
N ARG A 48 -5.05 -8.65 -11.13
CA ARG A 48 -5.87 -9.61 -11.87
C ARG A 48 -6.69 -8.94 -12.98
N ALA A 49 -7.34 -7.82 -12.66
CA ALA A 49 -8.10 -7.03 -13.61
C ALA A 49 -7.23 -6.53 -14.78
N VAL A 50 -6.07 -5.95 -14.46
CA VAL A 50 -5.15 -5.40 -15.46
C VAL A 50 -4.59 -6.49 -16.37
N ILE A 51 -4.13 -7.61 -15.80
CA ILE A 51 -3.58 -8.72 -16.60
C ILE A 51 -4.66 -9.29 -17.50
N TRP A 52 -5.83 -9.59 -16.96
CA TRP A 52 -6.93 -10.17 -17.74
C TRP A 52 -7.36 -9.26 -18.89
N SER A 53 -7.59 -7.99 -18.62
CA SER A 53 -8.02 -7.02 -19.63
C SER A 53 -6.93 -6.65 -20.65
N SER A 54 -5.65 -6.93 -20.33
CA SER A 54 -4.53 -6.81 -21.28
C SER A 54 -4.46 -7.95 -22.29
N LEU A 55 -5.12 -9.07 -22.00
CA LEU A 55 -5.11 -10.27 -22.83
C LEU A 55 -6.41 -10.44 -23.63
N VAL A 56 -7.52 -9.94 -23.12
CA VAL A 56 -8.85 -10.06 -23.74
C VAL A 56 -9.04 -8.95 -24.78
N ASP A 57 -9.47 -9.32 -25.98
CA ASP A 57 -9.74 -8.37 -27.06
C ASP A 57 -10.98 -7.50 -26.73
N ASP A 58 -10.91 -6.21 -27.06
CA ASP A 58 -12.09 -5.35 -27.03
C ASP A 58 -13.01 -5.69 -28.19
N PRO A 59 -14.36 -5.69 -28.03
CA PRO A 59 -15.29 -5.98 -29.11
C PRO A 59 -15.11 -5.13 -30.37
N SER A 60 -14.59 -3.91 -30.25
CA SER A 60 -14.26 -3.05 -31.40
C SER A 60 -13.14 -3.59 -32.29
N ALA A 61 -12.37 -4.57 -31.80
CA ALA A 61 -11.34 -5.25 -32.59
C ALA A 61 -11.93 -6.38 -33.49
N HIS A 62 -13.22 -6.66 -33.34
CA HIS A 62 -13.96 -7.71 -34.07
C HIS A 62 -15.24 -7.13 -34.73
N PRO A 63 -15.11 -6.17 -35.68
CA PRO A 63 -16.26 -5.53 -36.31
C PRO A 63 -17.10 -6.48 -37.15
N GLU A 64 -16.55 -7.63 -37.51
CA GLU A 64 -17.27 -8.72 -38.15
C GLU A 64 -18.26 -9.46 -37.24
N GLU A 65 -17.95 -9.55 -35.94
CA GLU A 65 -18.83 -10.15 -34.94
C GLU A 65 -19.74 -9.11 -34.28
N PHE A 66 -19.25 -7.87 -34.13
CA PHE A 66 -19.91 -6.76 -33.42
C PHE A 66 -19.88 -5.49 -34.30
N PRO A 67 -20.71 -5.44 -35.37
CA PRO A 67 -20.65 -4.36 -36.35
C PRO A 67 -21.16 -3.00 -35.85
N THR A 68 -22.00 -2.97 -34.81
CA THR A 68 -22.55 -1.72 -34.29
C THR A 68 -21.93 -1.32 -32.92
N VAL A 69 -22.02 -0.03 -32.60
CA VAL A 69 -21.57 0.50 -31.32
C VAL A 69 -22.35 -0.12 -30.15
N GLU A 70 -23.65 -0.36 -30.35
CA GLU A 70 -24.56 -0.95 -29.38
C GLU A 70 -24.18 -2.41 -29.09
N GLU A 71 -23.88 -3.20 -30.13
CA GLU A 71 -23.42 -4.59 -29.98
C GLU A 71 -22.07 -4.67 -29.28
N GLN A 72 -21.14 -3.78 -29.64
CA GLN A 72 -19.85 -3.65 -28.94
C GLN A 72 -20.04 -3.27 -27.47
N ALA A 73 -20.99 -2.38 -27.16
CA ALA A 73 -21.29 -2.00 -25.79
C ALA A 73 -21.90 -3.17 -25.00
N ALA A 74 -22.81 -3.93 -25.60
CA ALA A 74 -23.43 -5.09 -24.96
C ALA A 74 -22.41 -6.18 -24.66
N GLU A 75 -21.54 -6.52 -25.63
CA GLU A 75 -20.47 -7.51 -25.40
C GLU A 75 -19.45 -7.02 -24.37
N ARG A 76 -19.12 -5.75 -24.38
CA ARG A 76 -18.22 -5.16 -23.36
C ARG A 76 -18.81 -5.27 -21.96
N GLU A 77 -20.13 -5.04 -21.81
CA GLU A 77 -20.83 -5.21 -20.54
C GLU A 77 -20.83 -6.69 -20.08
N ARG A 78 -20.95 -7.65 -20.98
CA ARG A 78 -20.80 -9.09 -20.69
C ARG A 78 -19.39 -9.38 -20.15
N LEU A 79 -18.34 -8.84 -20.79
CA LEU A 79 -16.95 -8.98 -20.35
C LEU A 79 -16.74 -8.31 -18.98
N PHE A 80 -17.35 -7.16 -18.74
CA PHE A 80 -17.32 -6.50 -17.43
C PHE A 80 -18.01 -7.34 -16.36
N GLY A 81 -19.07 -8.07 -16.70
CA GLY A 81 -19.71 -9.04 -15.80
C GLY A 81 -18.73 -10.10 -15.30
N ILE A 82 -17.95 -10.69 -16.22
CA ILE A 82 -16.88 -11.65 -15.86
C ILE A 82 -15.82 -10.98 -14.98
N LEU A 83 -15.40 -9.77 -15.32
CA LEU A 83 -14.36 -9.05 -14.59
C LEU A 83 -14.82 -8.68 -13.16
N ARG A 84 -16.08 -8.27 -12.98
CA ARG A 84 -16.66 -7.99 -11.66
C ARG A 84 -16.62 -9.22 -10.76
N GLU A 85 -16.98 -10.40 -11.25
CA GLU A 85 -16.86 -11.65 -10.48
C GLU A 85 -15.40 -12.01 -10.21
N LEU A 86 -14.53 -11.81 -11.20
CA LEU A 86 -13.11 -12.17 -11.14
C LEU A 86 -12.34 -11.39 -10.07
N VAL A 87 -12.66 -10.10 -9.85
CA VAL A 87 -11.94 -9.26 -8.88
C VAL A 87 -12.36 -9.49 -7.42
N VAL A 88 -13.46 -10.18 -7.18
CA VAL A 88 -13.94 -10.52 -5.84
C VAL A 88 -12.98 -11.48 -5.16
N TRP A 89 -12.53 -11.15 -3.94
CA TRP A 89 -11.56 -11.97 -3.20
C TRP A 89 -12.03 -13.41 -2.98
N GLU A 90 -13.28 -13.59 -2.61
CA GLU A 90 -13.89 -14.90 -2.36
C GLU A 90 -13.89 -15.82 -3.58
N ASN A 91 -13.78 -15.24 -4.77
CA ASN A 91 -13.69 -15.96 -6.03
C ASN A 91 -12.25 -16.26 -6.47
N SER A 92 -11.24 -15.90 -5.69
CA SER A 92 -9.83 -16.05 -6.08
C SER A 92 -9.44 -17.49 -6.45
N ASN A 93 -10.10 -18.50 -5.86
CA ASN A 93 -9.91 -19.92 -6.18
C ASN A 93 -11.22 -20.59 -6.61
N ASN A 94 -12.16 -19.83 -7.14
CA ASN A 94 -13.43 -20.36 -7.66
C ASN A 94 -13.25 -20.81 -9.11
N ASP A 95 -13.22 -22.13 -9.34
CA ASP A 95 -12.97 -22.71 -10.65
C ASP A 95 -13.95 -22.23 -11.73
N ARG A 96 -15.24 -22.03 -11.39
CA ARG A 96 -16.24 -21.53 -12.34
C ARG A 96 -15.84 -20.15 -12.87
N VAL A 97 -15.48 -19.23 -11.98
CA VAL A 97 -15.11 -17.86 -12.32
C VAL A 97 -13.77 -17.84 -13.07
N LEU A 98 -12.78 -18.58 -12.56
CA LEU A 98 -11.47 -18.66 -13.19
C LEU A 98 -11.53 -19.29 -14.59
N ASN A 99 -12.33 -20.35 -14.77
CA ASN A 99 -12.47 -20.98 -16.06
C ASN A 99 -13.20 -20.08 -17.06
N ALA A 100 -14.21 -19.32 -16.64
CA ALA A 100 -14.85 -18.31 -17.49
C ALA A 100 -13.85 -17.23 -17.93
N ALA A 101 -13.03 -16.72 -17.01
CA ALA A 101 -11.99 -15.74 -17.33
C ALA A 101 -10.91 -16.31 -18.28
N LYS A 102 -10.44 -17.54 -18.05
CA LYS A 102 -9.46 -18.24 -18.91
C LYS A 102 -10.02 -18.53 -20.30
N ALA A 103 -11.31 -18.82 -20.41
CA ALA A 103 -11.96 -19.04 -21.71
C ALA A 103 -11.93 -17.79 -22.59
N GLU A 104 -12.15 -16.59 -22.02
CA GLU A 104 -12.06 -15.34 -22.78
C GLU A 104 -10.60 -15.00 -23.17
N ILE A 105 -9.63 -15.29 -22.28
CA ILE A 105 -8.21 -15.19 -22.66
C ILE A 105 -7.92 -16.10 -23.86
N LYS A 106 -8.36 -17.36 -23.79
CA LYS A 106 -8.16 -18.33 -24.88
C LYS A 106 -8.86 -17.89 -26.16
N ARG A 107 -10.08 -17.33 -26.08
CA ARG A 107 -10.81 -16.78 -27.23
C ARG A 107 -10.02 -15.68 -27.93
N SER A 108 -9.38 -14.81 -27.18
CA SER A 108 -8.63 -13.65 -27.68
C SER A 108 -7.22 -13.99 -28.15
N MET A 109 -6.53 -14.93 -27.48
CA MET A 109 -5.10 -15.24 -27.68
C MET A 109 -4.87 -16.60 -28.40
N GLY A 110 -5.91 -17.42 -28.52
CA GLY A 110 -5.74 -18.80 -28.99
C GLY A 110 -5.03 -19.69 -27.97
N ASP A 111 -4.26 -20.67 -28.47
CA ASP A 111 -3.48 -21.60 -27.65
C ASP A 111 -2.07 -21.07 -27.31
N ASP A 112 -1.63 -19.98 -27.93
CA ASP A 112 -0.33 -19.35 -27.71
C ASP A 112 -0.38 -18.29 -26.61
N LEU A 113 -0.56 -18.73 -25.37
CA LEU A 113 -0.60 -17.85 -24.22
C LEU A 113 0.82 -17.35 -23.89
N PRO A 114 1.05 -16.02 -23.84
CA PRO A 114 2.35 -15.49 -23.49
C PRO A 114 2.66 -15.74 -22.03
N PRO A 115 3.89 -16.12 -21.67
CA PRO A 115 4.34 -16.01 -20.29
C PRO A 115 4.33 -14.54 -19.86
N LEU A 116 4.00 -14.29 -18.59
CA LEU A 116 4.04 -12.94 -18.04
C LEU A 116 5.36 -12.71 -17.31
N LEU A 117 5.96 -11.54 -17.50
CA LEU A 117 7.14 -11.09 -16.75
C LEU A 117 6.79 -9.82 -15.95
N ASP A 118 7.17 -9.85 -14.68
CA ASP A 118 7.32 -8.66 -13.84
C ASP A 118 8.80 -8.48 -13.48
N PRO A 119 9.50 -7.48 -14.06
CA PRO A 119 10.91 -7.22 -13.76
C PRO A 119 11.15 -6.52 -12.41
N PHE A 120 10.10 -6.09 -11.70
CA PHE A 120 10.14 -5.48 -10.37
C PHE A 120 9.09 -6.14 -9.47
N ALA A 121 9.18 -7.45 -9.32
CA ALA A 121 8.11 -8.28 -8.77
C ALA A 121 7.78 -7.99 -7.30
N GLY A 122 8.72 -7.47 -6.51
CA GLY A 122 8.51 -7.07 -5.11
C GLY A 122 7.78 -8.14 -4.30
N GLY A 123 6.60 -7.80 -3.80
CA GLY A 123 5.75 -8.72 -3.01
C GLY A 123 4.99 -9.77 -3.81
N GLY A 124 5.21 -9.88 -5.13
CA GLY A 124 4.73 -11.00 -5.95
C GLY A 124 3.26 -10.96 -6.38
N ALA A 125 2.55 -9.84 -6.23
CA ALA A 125 1.13 -9.77 -6.55
C ALA A 125 0.84 -10.01 -8.04
N ILE A 126 1.61 -9.40 -8.93
CA ILE A 126 1.43 -9.52 -10.38
C ILE A 126 1.74 -10.93 -10.88
N PRO A 127 2.91 -11.53 -10.56
CA PRO A 127 3.22 -12.89 -10.99
C PRO A 127 2.24 -13.95 -10.45
N LEU A 128 1.78 -13.79 -9.20
CA LEU A 128 0.80 -14.70 -8.60
C LEU A 128 -0.55 -14.67 -9.35
N GLU A 129 -1.05 -13.48 -9.70
CA GLU A 129 -2.32 -13.36 -10.40
C GLU A 129 -2.19 -13.77 -11.87
N ALA A 130 -1.02 -13.65 -12.48
CA ALA A 130 -0.75 -14.24 -13.79
C ALA A 130 -0.90 -15.77 -13.78
N GLN A 131 -0.31 -16.43 -12.77
CA GLN A 131 -0.49 -17.88 -12.59
C GLN A 131 -1.95 -18.28 -12.36
N ARG A 132 -2.67 -17.48 -11.55
CA ARG A 132 -4.10 -17.71 -11.29
C ARG A 132 -4.92 -17.70 -12.57
N LEU A 133 -4.56 -16.83 -13.50
CA LEU A 133 -5.15 -16.74 -14.84
C LEU A 133 -4.63 -17.79 -15.83
N GLY A 134 -3.73 -18.68 -15.41
CA GLY A 134 -3.22 -19.78 -16.24
C GLY A 134 -1.97 -19.45 -17.05
N LEU A 135 -1.33 -18.30 -16.81
CA LEU A 135 -0.09 -17.92 -17.48
C LEU A 135 1.12 -18.47 -16.73
N LYS A 136 2.18 -18.84 -17.45
CA LYS A 136 3.50 -19.02 -16.85
C LYS A 136 4.01 -17.68 -16.35
N ALA A 137 4.45 -17.61 -15.09
CA ALA A 137 4.87 -16.37 -14.46
C ALA A 137 6.38 -16.31 -14.27
N TYR A 138 6.96 -15.19 -14.69
CA TYR A 138 8.34 -14.85 -14.45
C TYR A 138 8.41 -13.63 -13.52
N ALA A 139 9.05 -13.80 -12.37
CA ALA A 139 9.30 -12.75 -11.41
C ALA A 139 10.79 -12.44 -11.39
N GLN A 140 11.14 -11.18 -11.53
CA GLN A 140 12.50 -10.70 -11.34
C GLN A 140 12.52 -9.57 -10.33
N ASP A 141 13.54 -9.55 -9.51
CA ASP A 141 13.80 -8.46 -8.57
C ASP A 141 15.29 -8.45 -8.24
N LEU A 142 15.82 -7.29 -7.93
CA LEU A 142 17.20 -7.17 -7.44
C LEU A 142 17.32 -7.65 -5.98
N ASN A 143 16.23 -7.53 -5.23
CA ASN A 143 16.18 -7.77 -3.81
C ASN A 143 15.96 -9.25 -3.49
N PRO A 144 16.91 -9.93 -2.81
CA PRO A 144 16.79 -11.35 -2.48
C PRO A 144 15.57 -11.71 -1.64
N VAL A 145 15.10 -10.79 -0.78
CA VAL A 145 13.89 -11.01 0.03
C VAL A 145 12.66 -11.08 -0.88
N ALA A 146 12.54 -10.16 -1.84
CA ALA A 146 11.48 -10.19 -2.85
C ALA A 146 11.53 -11.47 -3.68
N VAL A 147 12.73 -11.87 -4.12
CA VAL A 147 12.92 -13.12 -4.89
C VAL A 147 12.48 -14.33 -4.07
N THR A 148 12.84 -14.40 -2.79
CA THR A 148 12.42 -15.51 -1.90
C THR A 148 10.90 -15.55 -1.71
N ILE A 149 10.26 -14.38 -1.54
CA ILE A 149 8.80 -14.26 -1.49
C ILE A 149 8.18 -14.81 -2.79
N ASN A 150 8.70 -14.41 -3.95
CA ASN A 150 8.19 -14.87 -5.23
C ASN A 150 8.43 -16.37 -5.44
N LYS A 151 9.60 -16.92 -5.09
CA LYS A 151 9.83 -18.37 -5.10
C LYS A 151 8.79 -19.14 -4.30
N ALA A 152 8.49 -18.66 -3.09
CA ALA A 152 7.48 -19.26 -2.22
C ALA A 152 6.05 -19.13 -2.74
N MET A 153 5.75 -18.11 -3.57
CA MET A 153 4.40 -17.87 -4.08
C MET A 153 4.13 -18.55 -5.43
N ILE A 154 5.10 -18.53 -6.36
CA ILE A 154 4.86 -18.92 -7.75
C ILE A 154 5.73 -20.11 -8.22
N GLU A 155 6.83 -20.43 -7.53
CA GLU A 155 7.75 -21.50 -7.95
C GLU A 155 7.51 -22.78 -7.16
N ILE A 156 7.56 -22.73 -5.83
CA ILE A 156 7.42 -23.88 -4.94
C ILE A 156 6.02 -24.52 -5.00
N PRO A 157 4.90 -23.79 -4.90
CA PRO A 157 3.57 -24.39 -4.85
C PRO A 157 3.25 -25.28 -6.05
N PRO A 158 3.54 -24.89 -7.31
CA PRO A 158 3.29 -25.75 -8.45
C PRO A 158 4.14 -27.04 -8.50
N LEU A 159 5.35 -27.01 -7.94
CA LEU A 159 6.23 -28.18 -7.93
C LEU A 159 5.68 -29.33 -7.08
N PHE A 160 4.98 -28.99 -6.00
CA PHE A 160 4.49 -29.95 -5.02
C PHE A 160 2.97 -29.96 -4.88
N ALA A 161 2.26 -29.36 -5.83
CA ALA A 161 0.80 -29.36 -5.83
C ALA A 161 0.24 -30.79 -5.92
N ASN A 162 -0.82 -31.04 -5.16
CA ASN A 162 -1.52 -32.33 -5.05
C ASN A 162 -0.70 -33.45 -4.42
N ASN A 163 0.50 -33.21 -3.95
CA ASN A 163 1.25 -34.19 -3.19
C ASN A 163 0.61 -34.38 -1.80
N PRO A 164 0.52 -35.63 -1.32
CA PRO A 164 0.16 -35.89 0.06
C PRO A 164 1.17 -35.26 1.02
N ALA A 165 0.71 -34.91 2.22
CA ALA A 165 1.62 -34.54 3.29
C ALA A 165 2.54 -35.72 3.66
N VAL A 166 3.82 -35.41 3.88
CA VAL A 166 4.85 -36.45 4.16
C VAL A 166 5.04 -36.69 5.65
N ASN A 167 4.54 -35.82 6.53
CA ASN A 167 4.73 -35.94 7.97
C ASN A 167 4.10 -37.24 8.53
N PRO A 168 4.68 -37.83 9.59
CA PRO A 168 4.23 -39.14 10.12
C PRO A 168 2.78 -39.15 10.59
N GLU A 169 2.25 -38.04 11.07
CA GLU A 169 0.86 -37.95 11.55
C GLU A 169 -0.17 -37.95 10.40
N ALA A 170 0.21 -37.45 9.25
CA ALA A 170 -0.65 -37.39 8.08
C ALA A 170 -0.59 -38.65 7.22
N ARG A 171 0.52 -39.39 7.30
CA ARG A 171 0.68 -40.65 6.58
C ARG A 171 -0.41 -41.67 6.95
N GLY A 172 -1.10 -42.17 5.95
CA GLY A 172 -2.17 -43.15 6.13
C GLY A 172 -3.52 -42.57 6.56
N LYS A 173 -3.63 -41.25 6.80
CA LYS A 173 -4.92 -40.62 7.01
C LYS A 173 -5.60 -40.37 5.66
N LEU A 174 -6.70 -41.09 5.42
CA LEU A 174 -7.61 -40.81 4.32
C LEU A 174 -8.28 -39.43 4.62
N THR A 175 -7.88 -38.41 3.89
CA THR A 175 -8.59 -37.11 3.94
C THR A 175 -9.85 -37.23 3.09
N ASN A 176 -11.01 -36.85 3.64
CA ASN A 176 -12.24 -36.72 2.85
C ASN A 176 -12.02 -35.68 1.74
N GLY A 177 -11.81 -36.13 0.49
CA GLY A 177 -11.53 -35.29 -0.66
C GLY A 177 -10.08 -35.34 -1.20
N GLY A 178 -9.17 -36.11 -0.59
CA GLY A 178 -7.79 -36.21 -1.04
C GLY A 178 -6.92 -34.98 -0.70
N TRP A 179 -5.67 -35.02 -1.12
CA TRP A 179 -4.74 -33.89 -1.01
C TRP A 179 -4.84 -33.05 -2.30
N SER A 180 -5.61 -31.97 -2.28
CA SER A 180 -5.76 -31.09 -3.44
C SER A 180 -4.96 -29.81 -3.29
N GLY A 181 -4.41 -29.33 -4.39
CA GLY A 181 -3.61 -28.10 -4.42
C GLY A 181 -2.42 -28.15 -3.46
N ASN A 182 -2.28 -27.16 -2.63
CA ASN A 182 -1.15 -27.04 -1.71
C ASN A 182 -1.45 -27.57 -0.30
N ALA A 183 -2.51 -28.34 -0.14
CA ALA A 183 -2.97 -28.81 1.19
C ALA A 183 -1.93 -29.69 1.90
N GLY A 184 -1.23 -30.55 1.16
CA GLY A 184 -0.18 -31.42 1.72
C GLY A 184 1.01 -30.61 2.22
N LEU A 185 1.58 -29.76 1.38
CA LEU A 185 2.69 -28.88 1.75
C LEU A 185 2.31 -27.96 2.92
N ALA A 186 1.09 -27.40 2.94
CA ALA A 186 0.61 -26.57 4.03
C ALA A 186 0.53 -27.35 5.35
N ALA A 187 0.03 -28.58 5.30
CA ALA A 187 -0.04 -29.47 6.47
C ALA A 187 1.35 -29.78 7.02
N ASP A 188 2.32 -30.02 6.15
CA ASP A 188 3.71 -30.28 6.55
C ASP A 188 4.36 -29.04 7.16
N VAL A 189 4.20 -27.87 6.58
CA VAL A 189 4.70 -26.62 7.18
C VAL A 189 4.12 -26.39 8.57
N LYS A 190 2.84 -26.69 8.77
CA LYS A 190 2.22 -26.61 10.09
C LYS A 190 2.78 -27.63 11.08
N TYR A 191 2.98 -28.87 10.64
CA TYR A 191 3.53 -29.95 11.46
C TYR A 191 4.98 -29.68 11.88
N TYR A 192 5.85 -29.34 10.92
CA TYR A 192 7.25 -29.05 11.23
C TYR A 192 7.41 -27.73 11.98
N GLY A 193 6.50 -26.78 11.78
CA GLY A 193 6.42 -25.59 12.62
C GLY A 193 6.13 -25.94 14.08
N ALA A 194 5.14 -26.81 14.35
CA ALA A 194 4.86 -27.28 15.70
C ALA A 194 6.06 -28.02 16.32
N TRP A 195 6.70 -28.90 15.56
CA TRP A 195 7.92 -29.58 15.97
C TRP A 195 9.05 -28.58 16.32
N MET A 196 9.29 -27.55 15.50
CA MET A 196 10.28 -26.52 15.80
C MET A 196 9.97 -25.78 17.11
N LYS A 197 8.71 -25.51 17.41
CA LYS A 197 8.31 -24.89 18.66
C LYS A 197 8.62 -25.75 19.85
N GLU A 198 8.34 -27.06 19.78
CA GLU A 198 8.64 -28.02 20.84
C GLU A 198 10.14 -28.13 21.09
N GLU A 199 10.95 -28.30 20.05
CA GLU A 199 12.41 -28.32 20.15
C GLU A 199 12.98 -27.02 20.72
N ALA A 200 12.48 -25.88 20.26
CA ALA A 200 12.88 -24.58 20.81
C ALA A 200 12.50 -24.47 22.30
N ALA A 201 11.30 -24.93 22.70
CA ALA A 201 10.88 -24.91 24.10
C ALA A 201 11.78 -25.76 24.98
N GLN A 202 12.26 -26.91 24.50
CA GLN A 202 13.24 -27.74 25.24
C GLN A 202 14.58 -27.00 25.42
N ARG A 203 15.07 -26.29 24.40
CA ARG A 203 16.37 -25.61 24.41
C ARG A 203 16.35 -24.30 25.20
N ILE A 204 15.35 -23.48 24.99
CA ILE A 204 15.30 -22.10 25.49
C ILE A 204 14.04 -21.75 26.31
N GLY A 205 13.13 -22.69 26.55
CA GLY A 205 11.90 -22.46 27.31
C GLY A 205 12.14 -21.97 28.74
N HIS A 206 13.26 -22.32 29.35
CA HIS A 206 13.65 -21.85 30.67
C HIS A 206 13.84 -20.32 30.77
N MET A 207 14.10 -19.63 29.63
CA MET A 207 14.22 -18.19 29.56
C MET A 207 12.85 -17.48 29.59
N TYR A 208 11.75 -18.19 29.53
CA TYR A 208 10.38 -17.69 29.47
C TYR A 208 9.51 -18.21 30.63
N PRO A 209 9.87 -17.90 31.90
CA PRO A 209 9.16 -18.39 33.06
C PRO A 209 7.72 -17.88 33.10
N LYS A 210 6.84 -18.69 33.66
CA LYS A 210 5.51 -18.24 34.05
C LYS A 210 5.59 -17.17 35.13
N VAL A 211 4.55 -16.38 35.30
CA VAL A 211 4.45 -15.37 36.36
C VAL A 211 3.43 -15.81 37.38
N ARG A 212 3.69 -15.53 38.64
CA ARG A 212 2.74 -15.72 39.74
C ARG A 212 1.69 -14.61 39.71
N VAL A 213 0.44 -14.99 39.59
CA VAL A 213 -0.70 -14.06 39.56
C VAL A 213 -1.10 -13.69 40.98
N PRO A 214 -1.27 -12.40 41.29
CA PRO A 214 -1.79 -11.96 42.58
C PRO A 214 -3.16 -12.56 42.89
N ALA A 215 -3.46 -12.81 44.19
CA ALA A 215 -4.71 -13.45 44.60
C ALA A 215 -5.93 -12.65 44.16
N GLU A 216 -5.87 -11.34 44.24
CA GLU A 216 -6.93 -10.39 43.81
C GLU A 216 -7.19 -10.40 42.30
N GLN A 217 -6.23 -10.92 41.50
CA GLN A 217 -6.38 -11.09 40.07
C GLN A 217 -6.63 -12.56 39.67
N GLY A 218 -6.90 -13.44 40.65
CA GLY A 218 -7.29 -14.83 40.41
C GLY A 218 -6.29 -15.88 40.88
N GLY A 219 -5.10 -15.52 41.34
CA GLY A 219 -4.09 -16.42 41.89
C GLY A 219 -3.51 -17.41 40.88
N GLY A 220 -2.57 -18.25 41.35
CA GLY A 220 -1.94 -19.29 40.54
C GLY A 220 -0.79 -18.76 39.65
N GLU A 221 -0.52 -19.47 38.56
CA GLU A 221 0.50 -19.11 37.56
C GLU A 221 -0.16 -18.85 36.22
N ALA A 222 0.43 -17.91 35.45
CA ALA A 222 0.01 -17.60 34.10
C ALA A 222 1.20 -17.51 33.15
N THR A 223 0.95 -17.79 31.86
CA THR A 223 1.92 -17.59 30.80
C THR A 223 2.09 -16.09 30.56
N VAL A 224 3.33 -15.62 30.54
CA VAL A 224 3.67 -14.26 30.18
C VAL A 224 3.45 -14.07 28.69
N ILE A 225 2.83 -12.96 28.30
CA ILE A 225 2.62 -12.53 26.92
C ILE A 225 3.75 -11.63 26.49
N ALA A 226 4.11 -10.67 27.35
CA ALA A 226 5.15 -9.70 27.06
C ALA A 226 5.74 -9.10 28.34
N TRP A 227 7.01 -8.75 28.26
CA TRP A 227 7.74 -7.92 29.21
C TRP A 227 7.83 -6.49 28.66
N LEU A 228 7.38 -5.51 29.43
CA LEU A 228 7.40 -4.12 29.03
C LEU A 228 8.59 -3.43 29.71
N TRP A 229 9.43 -2.82 28.90
CA TRP A 229 10.69 -2.23 29.30
C TRP A 229 10.70 -0.71 29.13
N ALA A 230 11.29 0.02 30.05
CA ALA A 230 11.63 1.43 29.92
C ALA A 230 13.14 1.58 29.65
N ARG A 231 13.54 2.29 28.59
CA ARG A 231 14.94 2.65 28.43
C ARG A 231 15.36 3.65 29.48
N THR A 232 16.63 3.63 29.87
CA THR A 232 17.17 4.47 30.92
C THR A 232 18.46 5.14 30.49
N VAL A 233 18.70 6.35 30.99
CA VAL A 233 19.97 7.07 30.94
C VAL A 233 20.26 7.67 32.30
N LYS A 234 21.52 7.94 32.60
CA LYS A 234 21.86 8.62 33.82
C LYS A 234 21.35 10.08 33.79
N CYS A 235 20.75 10.56 34.87
CA CYS A 235 20.31 11.94 34.97
C CYS A 235 21.53 12.90 34.84
N PRO A 236 21.47 13.94 33.98
CA PRO A 236 22.58 14.88 33.81
C PRO A 236 22.79 15.82 34.97
N ASN A 237 21.84 15.90 35.91
CA ASN A 237 21.97 16.70 37.12
C ASN A 237 22.97 16.03 38.11
N PRO A 238 24.14 16.64 38.39
CA PRO A 238 25.13 16.03 39.27
C PRO A 238 24.63 15.76 40.70
N ALA A 239 23.68 16.57 41.17
CA ALA A 239 23.06 16.39 42.50
C ALA A 239 22.09 15.21 42.55
N CYS A 240 21.59 14.75 41.42
CA CYS A 240 20.71 13.61 41.29
C CYS A 240 21.48 12.34 40.96
N GLY A 241 22.09 12.28 39.77
CA GLY A 241 22.90 11.16 39.28
C GLY A 241 22.19 9.79 39.14
N HIS A 242 20.87 9.71 39.42
CA HIS A 242 20.10 8.49 39.34
C HIS A 242 19.71 8.14 37.91
N GLU A 243 19.22 6.92 37.69
CA GLU A 243 18.65 6.49 36.39
C GLU A 243 17.36 7.25 36.08
N ALA A 244 17.34 7.99 34.99
CA ALA A 244 16.14 8.60 34.43
C ALA A 244 15.49 7.64 33.44
N ILE A 245 14.24 7.29 33.65
CA ILE A 245 13.46 6.42 32.77
C ILE A 245 12.89 7.22 31.59
N LEU A 246 12.87 6.59 30.41
CA LEU A 246 12.40 7.17 29.16
C LEU A 246 11.16 6.39 28.71
N VAL A 247 9.98 6.92 29.01
CA VAL A 247 8.67 6.29 28.76
C VAL A 247 7.74 7.28 28.08
N ARG A 248 7.05 6.87 27.05
CA ARG A 248 6.07 7.71 26.33
C ARG A 248 4.71 7.75 27.02
N SER A 249 4.30 6.63 27.60
CA SER A 249 3.03 6.51 28.30
C SER A 249 3.12 5.39 29.32
N PHE A 250 2.60 5.66 30.50
CA PHE A 250 2.47 4.65 31.56
C PHE A 250 1.20 3.80 31.46
N ASP A 251 0.30 4.06 30.49
CA ASP A 251 -0.90 3.28 30.29
C ASP A 251 -0.59 1.88 29.75
N LEU A 252 -1.09 0.86 30.42
CA LEU A 252 -1.04 -0.54 30.02
C LEU A 252 -2.32 -0.98 29.30
N SER A 253 -3.48 -0.46 29.73
CA SER A 253 -4.78 -0.66 29.09
C SER A 253 -5.60 0.63 29.11
N LYS A 254 -6.17 0.96 27.94
CA LYS A 254 -7.12 2.08 27.76
C LYS A 254 -8.56 1.61 27.52
N LYS A 255 -8.83 0.33 27.75
CA LYS A 255 -10.19 -0.19 27.58
C LYS A 255 -11.08 0.33 28.69
N LYS A 256 -12.20 0.95 28.30
CA LYS A 256 -13.16 1.54 29.23
C LYS A 256 -13.60 0.51 30.30
N GLY A 257 -13.41 0.86 31.58
CA GLY A 257 -13.71 0.02 32.72
C GLY A 257 -12.73 -1.12 33.01
N LYS A 258 -11.59 -1.13 32.28
CA LYS A 258 -10.46 -2.06 32.44
C LYS A 258 -9.13 -1.36 32.22
N GLU A 259 -9.07 -0.10 32.61
CA GLU A 259 -7.86 0.70 32.53
C GLU A 259 -6.83 0.19 33.55
N TRP A 260 -5.58 0.13 33.13
CA TRP A 260 -4.41 -0.23 33.93
C TRP A 260 -3.22 0.64 33.57
N HIS A 261 -2.39 0.94 34.54
CA HIS A 261 -1.19 1.75 34.33
C HIS A 261 -0.04 1.32 35.24
N VAL A 262 1.15 1.86 34.96
CA VAL A 262 2.36 1.73 35.76
C VAL A 262 2.57 3.01 36.55
N GLU A 263 2.89 2.90 37.84
CA GLU A 263 3.36 4.00 38.68
C GLU A 263 4.83 3.84 38.96
N PRO A 264 5.69 4.79 38.54
CA PRO A 264 7.08 4.81 38.97
C PRO A 264 7.21 5.34 40.40
N VAL A 265 7.75 4.54 41.30
CA VAL A 265 7.99 4.87 42.71
C VAL A 265 9.50 5.07 42.91
N CYS A 266 9.89 6.25 43.33
CA CYS A 266 11.31 6.61 43.56
C CYS A 266 11.63 6.46 45.05
N GLU A 267 12.40 5.45 45.40
CA GLU A 267 12.84 5.16 46.78
C GLU A 267 14.33 4.83 46.80
N GLY A 268 15.05 5.39 47.76
CA GLY A 268 16.48 5.10 47.98
C GLY A 268 17.40 5.38 46.78
N GLY A 269 16.96 6.22 45.80
CA GLY A 269 17.69 6.49 44.58
C GLY A 269 17.43 5.54 43.44
N GLU A 270 16.58 4.56 43.63
CA GLU A 270 16.13 3.63 42.59
C GLU A 270 14.68 3.91 42.16
N VAL A 271 14.36 3.59 40.93
CA VAL A 271 12.97 3.57 40.46
C VAL A 271 12.45 2.15 40.53
N ARG A 272 11.39 1.95 41.30
CA ARG A 272 10.56 0.75 41.34
C ARG A 272 9.27 1.00 40.58
N PHE A 273 8.66 -0.01 40.02
CA PHE A 273 7.42 0.11 39.28
C PHE A 273 6.30 -0.66 40.02
N GLU A 274 5.20 0.00 40.22
CA GLU A 274 3.94 -0.58 40.69
C GLU A 274 2.94 -0.61 39.53
N VAL A 275 2.01 -1.57 39.55
CA VAL A 275 0.99 -1.72 38.54
C VAL A 275 -0.37 -1.58 39.23
N ALA A 276 -1.14 -0.61 38.79
CA ALA A 276 -2.41 -0.26 39.43
C ALA A 276 -3.57 -0.15 38.41
N PRO A 277 -4.82 -0.42 38.85
CA PRO A 277 -6.02 -0.18 38.05
C PRO A 277 -6.27 1.33 37.89
N GLY A 278 -6.86 1.71 36.74
CA GLY A 278 -7.19 3.08 36.38
C GLY A 278 -6.26 3.68 35.37
N LYS A 279 -6.45 4.95 35.08
CA LYS A 279 -5.59 5.72 34.14
C LYS A 279 -4.36 6.23 34.83
N ALA A 280 -3.24 6.34 34.11
CA ALA A 280 -2.04 6.95 34.62
C ALA A 280 -2.31 8.40 35.09
N ALA A 281 -1.80 8.74 36.30
CA ALA A 281 -1.95 10.07 36.86
C ALA A 281 -0.99 11.10 36.21
N GLN A 282 0.07 10.63 35.57
CA GLN A 282 1.09 11.46 34.96
C GLN A 282 1.33 11.05 33.50
N ASP A 283 1.74 12.02 32.69
CA ASP A 283 2.20 11.78 31.33
C ASP A 283 3.52 11.01 31.32
N GLY A 284 3.88 10.50 30.15
CA GLY A 284 5.20 9.89 29.95
C GLY A 284 6.35 10.87 30.21
N THR A 285 7.52 10.32 30.47
CA THR A 285 8.72 11.11 30.79
C THR A 285 9.48 11.61 29.58
N VAL A 286 9.18 11.12 28.36
CA VAL A 286 9.87 11.49 27.12
C VAL A 286 8.91 11.86 26.01
N ASN A 287 9.23 12.91 25.29
CA ASN A 287 8.51 13.36 24.10
C ASN A 287 9.49 13.89 23.03
N ARG A 288 8.97 14.54 21.98
CA ARG A 288 9.79 15.08 20.88
C ARG A 288 10.69 16.26 21.31
N ARG A 289 10.40 16.91 22.44
CA ARG A 289 11.14 18.10 22.92
C ARG A 289 12.25 17.72 23.90
N GLY A 290 12.15 16.59 24.57
CA GLY A 290 13.09 16.16 25.58
C GLY A 290 12.53 15.10 26.51
N ALA A 291 13.24 14.83 27.59
CA ALA A 291 12.79 13.97 28.67
C ALA A 291 12.85 14.73 30.01
N THR A 292 12.23 14.13 31.04
CA THR A 292 12.24 14.68 32.41
C THR A 292 12.64 13.58 33.38
N CYS A 293 13.55 13.84 34.28
CA CYS A 293 13.96 12.88 35.29
C CYS A 293 12.86 12.71 36.33
N VAL A 294 12.42 11.46 36.59
CA VAL A 294 11.36 11.14 37.56
C VAL A 294 11.76 11.39 39.01
N HIS A 295 13.07 11.41 39.32
CA HIS A 295 13.59 11.64 40.67
C HIS A 295 13.63 13.11 41.06
N CYS A 296 14.11 13.99 40.17
CA CYS A 296 14.41 15.38 40.51
C CYS A 296 13.71 16.41 39.61
N GLY A 297 12.90 15.97 38.63
CA GLY A 297 12.22 16.88 37.71
C GLY A 297 13.11 17.60 36.71
N THR A 298 14.42 17.32 36.68
CA THR A 298 15.36 17.99 35.76
C THR A 298 15.02 17.66 34.31
N PRO A 299 14.87 18.66 33.43
CA PRO A 299 14.76 18.44 32.00
C PRO A 299 16.02 17.81 31.40
N ILE A 300 15.88 16.86 30.50
CA ILE A 300 16.95 16.13 29.83
C ILE A 300 16.83 16.36 28.32
N ASP A 301 17.86 16.96 27.72
CA ASP A 301 17.92 17.20 26.29
C ASP A 301 18.10 15.87 25.54
N LEU A 302 17.41 15.72 24.42
CA LEU A 302 17.56 14.53 23.53
C LEU A 302 18.97 14.43 22.94
N LYS A 303 19.73 15.54 22.86
CA LYS A 303 21.14 15.51 22.46
C LYS A 303 21.97 14.74 23.50
N TYR A 304 21.78 15.03 24.78
CA TYR A 304 22.42 14.28 25.87
C TYR A 304 22.03 12.78 25.81
N VAL A 305 20.74 12.47 25.61
CA VAL A 305 20.30 11.08 25.48
C VAL A 305 21.03 10.38 24.33
N LYS A 306 21.20 11.06 23.19
CA LYS A 306 21.95 10.51 22.05
C LYS A 306 23.41 10.25 22.35
N GLU A 307 24.04 11.17 23.08
CA GLU A 307 25.45 11.06 23.48
C GLU A 307 25.64 9.87 24.44
N GLU A 308 24.79 9.74 25.45
CA GLU A 308 24.80 8.61 26.38
C GLU A 308 24.57 7.27 25.67
N SER A 309 23.59 7.23 24.77
CA SER A 309 23.26 6.03 23.99
C SER A 309 24.40 5.59 23.08
N LYS A 310 25.02 6.53 22.35
CA LYS A 310 26.16 6.24 21.46
C LYS A 310 27.39 5.77 22.23
N ALA A 311 27.54 6.24 23.47
CA ALA A 311 28.59 5.80 24.36
C ALA A 311 28.31 4.46 25.06
N GLY A 312 27.18 3.79 24.71
CA GLY A 312 26.81 2.51 25.30
C GLY A 312 26.28 2.59 26.73
N ARG A 313 25.86 3.77 27.18
CA ARG A 313 25.38 3.98 28.57
C ARG A 313 23.87 4.08 28.69
N MET A 314 23.14 3.89 27.60
CA MET A 314 21.69 3.67 27.65
C MET A 314 21.42 2.22 28.03
N SER A 315 20.58 2.01 29.02
CA SER A 315 20.13 0.70 29.51
C SER A 315 18.61 0.54 29.38
N ALA A 316 18.07 -0.51 29.96
CA ALA A 316 16.63 -0.71 30.06
C ALA A 316 16.26 -1.36 31.39
N LYS A 317 15.11 -0.99 31.95
CA LYS A 317 14.57 -1.52 33.19
C LYS A 317 13.18 -2.12 32.94
N LEU A 318 12.94 -3.33 33.46
CA LEU A 318 11.63 -3.99 33.33
C LEU A 318 10.56 -3.21 34.10
N MET A 319 9.51 -2.81 33.41
CA MET A 319 8.49 -1.88 33.91
C MET A 319 7.21 -2.62 34.32
N ALA A 320 6.79 -3.58 33.52
CA ALA A 320 5.61 -4.39 33.79
C ALA A 320 5.68 -5.73 33.07
N VAL A 321 4.92 -6.71 33.52
CA VAL A 321 4.70 -8.00 32.92
C VAL A 321 3.23 -8.13 32.52
N VAL A 322 2.98 -8.52 31.29
CA VAL A 322 1.64 -8.79 30.76
C VAL A 322 1.47 -10.29 30.66
N ALA A 323 0.44 -10.85 31.27
CA ALA A 323 0.18 -12.26 31.29
C ALA A 323 -1.22 -12.64 30.75
N GLU A 324 -1.38 -13.90 30.39
CA GLU A 324 -2.65 -14.47 29.99
C GLU A 324 -3.60 -14.60 31.18
N GLY A 325 -4.83 -14.12 31.03
CA GLY A 325 -5.87 -14.25 32.05
C GLY A 325 -7.15 -14.87 31.49
N ARG A 326 -7.96 -15.46 32.36
CA ARG A 326 -9.22 -16.11 31.96
C ARG A 326 -10.23 -15.17 31.27
N ARG A 327 -10.18 -13.88 31.56
CA ARG A 327 -11.15 -12.87 31.06
C ARG A 327 -10.50 -11.67 30.39
N GLY A 328 -9.22 -11.80 30.00
CA GLY A 328 -8.47 -10.70 29.40
C GLY A 328 -7.01 -10.74 29.79
N ARG A 329 -6.30 -9.61 29.66
CA ARG A 329 -4.90 -9.49 30.06
C ARG A 329 -4.79 -9.23 31.56
N ILE A 330 -3.72 -9.74 32.16
CA ILE A 330 -3.34 -9.48 33.56
C ILE A 330 -2.06 -8.64 33.49
N TYR A 331 -2.01 -7.58 34.27
CA TYR A 331 -0.87 -6.68 34.38
C TYR A 331 -0.26 -6.80 35.77
N ILE A 332 1.04 -7.06 35.85
CA ILE A 332 1.75 -7.40 37.07
C ILE A 332 3.03 -6.59 37.16
N ALA A 333 3.38 -6.13 38.37
CA ALA A 333 4.69 -5.52 38.63
C ALA A 333 5.82 -6.56 38.43
N PRO A 334 7.02 -6.15 37.99
CA PRO A 334 8.14 -7.06 37.85
C PRO A 334 8.54 -7.73 39.19
N ASP A 335 8.80 -9.03 39.13
CA ASP A 335 9.40 -9.78 40.23
C ASP A 335 10.84 -10.19 39.95
N SER A 336 11.55 -10.71 40.94
CA SER A 336 12.96 -11.14 40.80
C SER A 336 13.14 -12.27 39.79
N VAL A 337 12.14 -13.17 39.67
CA VAL A 337 12.20 -14.30 38.70
C VAL A 337 12.19 -13.79 37.29
N GLN A 338 11.30 -12.83 36.97
CA GLN A 338 11.18 -12.25 35.64
C GLN A 338 12.42 -11.41 35.26
N ILE A 339 12.97 -10.67 36.25
CA ILE A 339 14.18 -9.88 36.07
C ILE A 339 15.39 -10.80 35.82
N GLU A 340 15.55 -11.87 36.61
CA GLU A 340 16.68 -12.79 36.46
C GLU A 340 16.60 -13.54 35.12
N ALA A 341 15.44 -14.02 34.71
CA ALA A 341 15.24 -14.70 33.44
C ALA A 341 15.52 -13.81 32.20
N SER A 342 15.57 -12.51 32.36
CA SER A 342 15.94 -11.59 31.29
C SER A 342 17.44 -11.41 31.10
N LYS A 343 18.27 -11.85 32.08
CA LYS A 343 19.73 -11.77 32.03
C LYS A 343 20.33 -12.90 31.22
N VAL A 344 20.08 -12.89 29.92
CA VAL A 344 20.56 -13.91 28.98
C VAL A 344 21.88 -13.46 28.39
N GLU A 345 22.85 -14.35 28.27
CA GLU A 345 24.08 -14.07 27.55
C GLU A 345 23.81 -13.92 26.06
N LYS A 346 24.61 -13.10 25.40
CA LYS A 346 24.49 -12.90 23.97
C LYS A 346 24.92 -14.16 23.23
N PRO A 347 24.13 -14.70 22.27
CA PRO A 347 24.53 -15.89 21.51
C PRO A 347 25.73 -15.58 20.61
N ASP A 348 26.53 -16.61 20.26
CA ASP A 348 27.71 -16.45 19.40
C ASP A 348 27.35 -16.20 17.91
N ASP A 349 26.32 -16.88 17.41
CA ASP A 349 25.85 -16.78 16.03
C ASP A 349 24.64 -15.84 15.94
N TYR A 350 24.88 -14.56 15.64
CA TYR A 350 23.84 -13.54 15.47
C TYR A 350 24.11 -12.69 14.23
N PRO A 351 23.06 -12.08 13.63
CA PRO A 351 23.22 -11.21 12.48
C PRO A 351 24.09 -10.00 12.77
N THR A 352 25.12 -9.80 11.96
CA THR A 352 26.04 -8.67 12.04
C THR A 352 25.77 -7.69 10.89
N GLY A 353 26.17 -6.43 11.06
CA GLY A 353 26.08 -5.40 10.03
C GLY A 353 25.46 -4.11 10.56
N LYS A 354 25.74 -3.00 9.87
CA LYS A 354 25.28 -1.67 10.23
C LYS A 354 23.95 -1.35 9.55
N LEU A 355 23.09 -0.67 10.29
CA LEU A 355 21.86 -0.09 9.73
C LEU A 355 22.21 1.15 8.90
N ALA A 356 21.49 1.34 7.79
CA ALA A 356 21.65 2.54 6.97
C ALA A 356 21.23 3.80 7.76
N THR A 357 22.14 4.77 7.86
CA THR A 357 21.95 5.98 8.67
C THR A 357 20.90 6.94 8.11
N HIS A 358 20.75 6.96 6.79
CA HIS A 358 19.79 7.82 6.07
C HIS A 358 18.48 7.10 5.76
N PHE A 359 18.27 5.98 6.40
CA PHE A 359 17.07 5.21 6.29
C PHE A 359 15.82 6.06 6.55
N THR A 360 14.80 5.90 5.78
CA THR A 360 13.56 6.68 5.87
C THR A 360 12.98 6.61 7.29
N GLY A 361 13.35 7.54 8.15
CA GLY A 361 12.98 7.58 9.55
C GLY A 361 13.84 6.71 10.47
N GLY A 362 15.08 6.35 10.08
CA GLY A 362 16.09 5.72 10.94
C GLY A 362 16.40 6.54 12.18
N SER A 363 15.37 6.80 12.97
CA SER A 363 15.47 7.60 14.18
C SER A 363 16.11 6.82 15.35
N CYS A 364 16.31 5.51 15.21
CA CYS A 364 16.99 4.68 16.21
C CYS A 364 18.53 4.78 16.10
N VAL A 365 19.08 4.92 14.90
CA VAL A 365 20.52 4.98 14.65
C VAL A 365 21.22 6.12 15.41
N PRO A 366 20.68 7.36 15.46
CA PRO A 366 21.26 8.42 16.27
C PRO A 366 21.31 8.13 17.78
N TYR A 367 20.56 7.15 18.24
CA TYR A 367 20.53 6.71 19.64
C TYR A 367 21.34 5.41 19.86
N GLY A 368 22.33 5.13 18.99
CA GLY A 368 23.25 4.02 19.18
C GLY A 368 22.71 2.65 18.83
N LEU A 369 21.48 2.57 18.30
CA LEU A 369 20.92 1.33 17.73
C LEU A 369 21.26 1.30 16.23
N ASP A 370 22.54 1.15 15.92
CA ASP A 370 23.13 1.33 14.59
C ASP A 370 23.59 0.00 13.95
N GLU A 371 23.41 -1.12 14.65
CA GLU A 371 23.70 -2.47 14.17
C GLU A 371 22.49 -3.38 14.38
N PHE A 372 22.37 -4.46 13.57
CA PHE A 372 21.19 -5.34 13.63
C PHE A 372 21.00 -5.99 14.99
N ASP A 373 22.07 -6.47 15.61
CA ASP A 373 22.03 -7.09 16.94
C ASP A 373 21.53 -6.16 18.04
N LYS A 374 21.83 -4.84 17.93
CA LYS A 374 21.38 -3.83 18.90
C LYS A 374 19.88 -3.54 18.87
N LEU A 375 19.19 -4.04 17.84
CA LEU A 375 17.74 -3.94 17.77
C LEU A 375 17.01 -4.97 18.63
N PHE A 376 17.73 -5.91 19.26
CA PHE A 376 17.18 -7.04 20.01
C PHE A 376 17.75 -7.09 21.42
N THR A 377 16.99 -7.66 22.35
CA THR A 377 17.56 -8.16 23.62
C THR A 377 18.34 -9.44 23.35
N ASN A 378 19.25 -9.82 24.26
CA ASN A 378 19.98 -11.08 24.15
C ASN A 378 19.01 -12.28 24.11
N ARG A 379 17.92 -12.25 24.88
CA ARG A 379 16.87 -13.27 24.87
C ARG A 379 16.19 -13.36 23.52
N GLN A 380 15.87 -12.23 22.88
CA GLN A 380 15.30 -12.20 21.53
C GLN A 380 16.30 -12.74 20.49
N LEU A 381 17.57 -12.35 20.57
CA LEU A 381 18.62 -12.89 19.69
C LEU A 381 18.74 -14.42 19.85
N THR A 382 18.80 -14.92 21.08
CA THR A 382 18.90 -16.36 21.35
C THR A 382 17.67 -17.11 20.81
N ALA A 383 16.49 -16.54 20.94
CA ALA A 383 15.28 -17.14 20.35
C ALA A 383 15.35 -17.21 18.84
N LEU A 384 15.64 -16.08 18.18
CA LEU A 384 15.65 -16.00 16.71
C LEU A 384 16.76 -16.87 16.09
N THR A 385 17.96 -16.90 16.69
CA THR A 385 19.06 -17.77 16.22
C THR A 385 18.72 -19.26 16.42
N THR A 386 18.09 -19.62 17.55
CA THR A 386 17.62 -20.99 17.78
C THR A 386 16.60 -21.42 16.74
N PHE A 387 15.59 -20.57 16.46
CA PHE A 387 14.60 -20.89 15.43
C PHE A 387 15.21 -20.91 14.03
N SER A 388 16.15 -20.02 13.70
CA SER A 388 16.87 -20.06 12.42
C SER A 388 17.66 -21.36 12.21
N ALA A 389 18.33 -21.85 13.25
CA ALA A 389 19.04 -23.14 13.21
C ALA A 389 18.07 -24.31 13.04
N LEU A 390 16.94 -24.27 13.75
CA LEU A 390 15.90 -25.31 13.67
C LEU A 390 15.27 -25.41 12.28
N VAL A 391 15.29 -24.37 11.45
CA VAL A 391 14.85 -24.46 10.04
C VAL A 391 15.66 -25.52 9.30
N GLY A 392 17.00 -25.53 9.44
CA GLY A 392 17.86 -26.53 8.79
C GLY A 392 17.67 -27.96 9.34
N GLU A 393 17.36 -28.10 10.62
CA GLU A 393 17.02 -29.40 11.22
C GLU A 393 15.64 -29.89 10.71
N ALA A 394 14.66 -28.98 10.61
CA ALA A 394 13.34 -29.29 10.08
C ALA A 394 13.39 -29.69 8.59
N GLN A 395 14.25 -29.05 7.79
CA GLN A 395 14.50 -29.45 6.39
C GLN A 395 14.95 -30.91 6.30
N LYS A 396 15.95 -31.28 7.07
CA LYS A 396 16.47 -32.67 7.09
C LYS A 396 15.42 -33.69 7.57
N LYS A 397 14.63 -33.30 8.56
CA LYS A 397 13.53 -34.11 9.05
C LYS A 397 12.45 -34.30 7.99
N ALA A 398 12.05 -33.23 7.32
CA ALA A 398 11.08 -33.28 6.24
C ALA A 398 11.58 -34.07 5.04
N GLU A 399 12.87 -33.99 4.70
CA GLU A 399 13.52 -34.80 3.67
C GLU A 399 13.46 -36.31 4.03
N ALA A 400 13.83 -36.68 5.24
CA ALA A 400 13.75 -38.07 5.70
C ALA A 400 12.30 -38.59 5.68
N ASP A 401 11.35 -37.80 6.13
CA ASP A 401 9.94 -38.16 6.11
C ASP A 401 9.39 -38.24 4.68
N ALA A 402 9.90 -37.41 3.74
CA ALA A 402 9.55 -37.45 2.33
C ALA A 402 10.07 -38.70 1.63
N ILE A 403 11.30 -39.13 1.93
CA ILE A 403 11.83 -40.44 1.47
C ILE A 403 10.94 -41.58 1.98
N ALA A 404 10.61 -41.55 3.26
CA ALA A 404 9.75 -42.55 3.88
C ALA A 404 8.29 -42.52 3.34
N ALA A 405 7.87 -41.41 2.76
CA ALA A 405 6.59 -41.24 2.07
C ALA A 405 6.66 -41.64 0.58
N GLY A 406 7.84 -41.95 0.05
CA GLY A 406 8.03 -42.46 -1.30
C GLY A 406 8.45 -41.39 -2.34
N LEU A 407 8.84 -40.19 -1.92
CA LEU A 407 9.45 -39.25 -2.83
C LEU A 407 10.84 -39.72 -3.25
N PRO A 408 11.30 -39.42 -4.49
CA PRO A 408 12.63 -39.79 -4.94
C PRO A 408 13.74 -39.22 -4.06
N ASP A 409 14.70 -40.08 -3.67
CA ASP A 409 15.95 -39.67 -3.01
C ASP A 409 17.01 -39.45 -4.09
N ASP A 410 16.87 -38.36 -4.83
CA ASP A 410 17.71 -37.99 -5.96
C ASP A 410 18.87 -37.03 -5.58
N GLY A 411 18.85 -36.54 -4.35
CA GLY A 411 19.85 -35.61 -3.82
C GLY A 411 19.86 -34.24 -4.49
N ILE A 412 18.90 -33.93 -5.43
CA ILE A 412 18.83 -32.67 -6.15
C ILE A 412 18.11 -31.62 -5.29
N GLY A 413 18.81 -30.50 -5.06
CA GLY A 413 18.24 -29.41 -4.26
C GLY A 413 17.19 -28.58 -4.99
N LEU A 414 16.45 -27.79 -4.23
CA LEU A 414 15.39 -26.90 -4.75
C LEU A 414 15.95 -25.84 -5.71
N ASP A 415 17.10 -25.23 -5.42
CA ASP A 415 17.76 -24.24 -6.29
C ASP A 415 18.29 -24.85 -7.61
N GLU A 416 18.47 -26.17 -7.64
CA GLU A 416 18.88 -26.94 -8.81
C GLU A 416 17.69 -27.45 -9.63
N GLY A 417 16.47 -27.13 -9.22
CA GLY A 417 15.23 -27.56 -9.87
C GLY A 417 14.77 -28.96 -9.47
N GLY A 418 15.24 -29.48 -8.35
CA GLY A 418 14.81 -30.77 -7.80
C GLY A 418 13.33 -30.77 -7.43
N THR A 419 12.73 -31.96 -7.51
CA THR A 419 11.34 -32.26 -7.09
C THR A 419 11.27 -33.48 -6.15
N GLY A 420 12.43 -34.02 -5.79
CA GLY A 420 12.58 -35.14 -4.86
C GLY A 420 12.49 -34.72 -3.41
N ALA A 421 12.87 -35.67 -2.52
CA ALA A 421 12.75 -35.53 -1.09
C ALA A 421 13.58 -34.37 -0.52
N ARG A 422 14.81 -34.18 -1.00
CA ARG A 422 15.66 -33.08 -0.58
C ARG A 422 15.02 -31.73 -0.93
N ALA A 423 14.59 -31.55 -2.19
CA ALA A 423 13.93 -30.32 -2.63
C ALA A 423 12.63 -30.04 -1.86
N TYR A 424 11.89 -31.10 -1.49
CA TYR A 424 10.70 -30.98 -0.65
C TYR A 424 11.03 -30.47 0.75
N GLY A 425 12.05 -31.06 1.40
CA GLY A 425 12.52 -30.61 2.71
C GLY A 425 12.98 -29.16 2.69
N GLU A 426 13.74 -28.77 1.66
CA GLU A 426 14.16 -27.38 1.43
C GLU A 426 12.98 -26.45 1.19
N ALA A 427 11.96 -26.88 0.44
CA ALA A 427 10.71 -26.12 0.22
C ALA A 427 9.96 -25.85 1.52
N VAL A 428 9.78 -26.86 2.38
CA VAL A 428 9.22 -26.69 3.73
C VAL A 428 10.03 -25.66 4.51
N GLY A 429 11.36 -25.75 4.45
CA GLY A 429 12.27 -24.82 5.13
C GLY A 429 12.09 -23.35 4.71
N VAL A 430 11.77 -23.06 3.45
CA VAL A 430 11.51 -21.70 2.99
C VAL A 430 10.33 -21.06 3.74
N TYR A 431 9.25 -21.80 3.93
CA TYR A 431 8.09 -21.30 4.67
C TYR A 431 8.35 -21.18 6.17
N LEU A 432 9.14 -22.11 6.73
CA LEU A 432 9.56 -22.04 8.13
C LEU A 432 10.46 -20.82 8.38
N ALA A 433 11.33 -20.46 7.45
CA ALA A 433 12.14 -19.25 7.53
C ALA A 433 11.28 -17.97 7.54
N PHE A 434 10.18 -17.93 6.80
CA PHE A 434 9.24 -16.80 6.89
C PHE A 434 8.53 -16.71 8.25
N ILE A 435 8.35 -17.83 8.94
CA ILE A 435 7.86 -17.83 10.33
C ILE A 435 8.89 -17.15 11.25
N VAL A 436 10.17 -17.41 11.04
CA VAL A 436 11.27 -16.75 11.80
C VAL A 436 11.26 -15.25 11.53
N ASP A 437 11.14 -14.82 10.27
CA ASP A 437 11.05 -13.39 9.93
C ASP A 437 9.83 -12.69 10.56
N LYS A 438 8.68 -13.38 10.64
CA LYS A 438 7.51 -12.86 11.35
C LYS A 438 7.74 -12.72 12.85
N LEU A 439 8.51 -13.63 13.45
CA LEU A 439 8.94 -13.48 14.84
C LEU A 439 9.89 -12.28 14.98
N ALA A 440 10.85 -12.11 14.08
CA ALA A 440 11.76 -10.96 14.09
C ALA A 440 11.00 -9.63 13.99
N ASP A 441 9.98 -9.53 13.11
CA ASP A 441 9.14 -8.31 13.00
C ASP A 441 8.38 -7.97 14.30
N ARG A 442 8.14 -8.96 15.16
CA ARG A 442 7.44 -8.75 16.44
C ARG A 442 8.30 -8.99 17.67
N GLY A 443 9.56 -9.34 17.48
CA GLY A 443 10.51 -9.71 18.53
C GLY A 443 11.72 -8.80 18.58
N SER A 444 11.57 -7.48 18.35
CA SER A 444 12.65 -6.49 18.51
C SER A 444 12.38 -5.52 19.63
N THR A 445 13.41 -4.78 20.05
CA THR A 445 13.28 -3.68 21.03
C THR A 445 12.69 -2.40 20.41
N ILE A 446 12.23 -2.48 19.17
CA ILE A 446 11.49 -1.44 18.47
C ILE A 446 9.96 -1.70 18.57
N CYS A 447 9.56 -2.90 18.91
CA CYS A 447 8.17 -3.24 19.18
C CYS A 447 7.67 -2.51 20.43
N SER A 448 6.45 -2.00 20.39
CA SER A 448 5.82 -1.30 21.51
C SER A 448 4.50 -1.99 21.91
N TRP A 449 4.02 -1.68 23.11
CA TRP A 449 2.72 -2.14 23.56
C TRP A 449 1.60 -1.19 23.12
N ASP A 450 0.55 -1.73 22.54
CA ASP A 450 -0.65 -0.96 22.20
C ASP A 450 -1.68 -1.09 23.33
N ALA A 451 -1.74 -0.11 24.21
CA ALA A 451 -2.66 -0.07 25.35
C ALA A 451 -4.15 -0.05 24.93
N THR A 452 -4.46 0.38 23.70
CA THR A 452 -5.83 0.41 23.17
C THR A 452 -6.30 -0.98 22.75
N ARG A 453 -5.41 -1.74 22.11
CA ARG A 453 -5.68 -3.10 21.57
C ARG A 453 -5.21 -4.20 22.52
N GLU A 454 -4.41 -3.85 23.54
CA GLU A 454 -3.75 -4.77 24.47
C GLU A 454 -2.92 -5.83 23.77
N GLY A 455 -2.00 -5.39 22.91
CA GLY A 455 -1.18 -6.27 22.09
C GLY A 455 0.13 -5.63 21.61
N LEU A 456 1.03 -6.48 21.15
CA LEU A 456 2.30 -6.08 20.57
C LEU A 456 2.10 -5.38 19.22
N ARG A 457 2.74 -4.22 19.04
CA ARG A 457 2.99 -3.63 17.72
C ARG A 457 4.27 -4.22 17.14
N ASN A 458 4.30 -4.32 15.83
CA ASN A 458 5.47 -4.83 15.10
C ASN A 458 6.55 -3.75 14.89
N THR A 459 7.76 -4.17 14.56
CA THR A 459 8.91 -3.34 14.23
C THR A 459 8.57 -2.35 13.11
N PHE A 460 7.97 -2.84 12.04
CA PHE A 460 7.54 -2.03 10.91
C PHE A 460 6.08 -1.59 11.03
N GLY A 461 5.74 -0.87 12.09
CA GLY A 461 4.44 -0.19 12.18
C GLY A 461 4.27 0.90 11.12
N ARG A 462 5.37 1.33 10.49
CA ARG A 462 5.48 2.21 9.32
C ARG A 462 6.66 1.75 8.46
N GLN A 463 6.86 2.38 7.31
CA GLN A 463 8.00 2.09 6.41
C GLN A 463 9.31 2.70 6.93
N ALA A 464 9.66 2.37 8.17
CA ALA A 464 10.86 2.86 8.87
C ALA A 464 11.07 2.06 10.15
N ILE A 465 12.31 2.08 10.69
CA ILE A 465 12.62 1.57 12.04
C ILE A 465 12.70 2.78 12.99
N PRO A 466 11.63 3.09 13.75
CA PRO A 466 11.57 4.25 14.62
C PRO A 466 12.38 4.02 15.93
N MET A 467 12.74 5.08 16.63
CA MET A 467 13.16 4.97 18.02
C MET A 467 11.94 4.65 18.91
N THR A 468 12.08 3.64 19.73
CA THR A 468 11.09 3.23 20.74
C THR A 468 11.71 3.34 22.13
N TRP A 469 11.07 4.08 23.03
CA TRP A 469 11.56 4.34 24.38
C TRP A 469 11.09 3.28 25.36
N ASP A 470 9.79 3.00 25.32
CA ASP A 470 9.13 1.94 26.07
C ASP A 470 8.82 0.80 25.09
N PHE A 471 9.64 -0.24 25.12
CA PHE A 471 9.48 -1.38 24.22
C PHE A 471 8.85 -2.60 24.90
N ALA A 472 8.20 -3.42 24.07
CA ALA A 472 7.58 -4.64 24.53
C ALA A 472 8.29 -5.85 23.95
N GLU A 473 8.81 -6.69 24.81
CA GLU A 473 9.45 -7.97 24.46
C GLU A 473 8.42 -9.09 24.54
N GLY A 474 8.05 -9.66 23.39
CA GLY A 474 7.03 -10.69 23.28
C GLY A 474 7.54 -12.08 23.69
N ASN A 475 6.68 -12.88 24.30
CA ASN A 475 6.94 -14.28 24.54
C ASN A 475 6.59 -15.10 23.31
N THR A 476 7.59 -15.66 22.67
CA THR A 476 7.48 -16.51 21.47
C THR A 476 6.61 -17.75 21.70
N PHE A 477 6.55 -18.25 22.94
CA PHE A 477 5.81 -19.46 23.33
C PHE A 477 4.40 -19.19 23.86
N SER A 478 3.96 -17.90 23.93
CA SER A 478 2.61 -17.56 24.33
C SER A 478 1.56 -17.93 23.27
N SER A 479 0.29 -17.74 23.58
CA SER A 479 -0.82 -17.88 22.63
C SER A 479 -1.25 -16.54 21.98
N SER A 480 -0.51 -15.48 22.23
CA SER A 480 -0.83 -14.11 21.83
C SER A 480 -0.37 -13.77 20.41
N SER A 481 -0.84 -12.65 19.88
CA SER A 481 -0.37 -12.15 18.58
C SER A 481 1.14 -11.90 18.60
N GLY A 482 1.83 -12.42 17.61
CA GLY A 482 3.29 -12.33 17.49
C GLY A 482 4.05 -13.52 18.08
N CYS A 483 3.37 -14.53 18.61
CA CYS A 483 3.96 -15.82 19.00
C CYS A 483 4.23 -16.72 17.78
N PHE A 484 4.95 -17.81 18.01
CA PHE A 484 5.34 -18.75 16.96
C PHE A 484 4.12 -19.43 16.31
N ASP A 485 3.17 -19.93 17.10
CA ASP A 485 1.96 -20.59 16.60
C ASP A 485 1.14 -19.69 15.71
N ASN A 486 0.96 -18.44 16.11
CA ASN A 486 0.22 -17.45 15.32
C ASN A 486 0.92 -17.18 13.96
N SER A 487 2.25 -17.09 13.97
CA SER A 487 3.04 -16.90 12.75
C SER A 487 2.96 -18.13 11.83
N THR A 488 3.00 -19.33 12.39
CA THR A 488 2.81 -20.60 11.66
C THR A 488 1.42 -20.67 11.02
N GLU A 489 0.37 -20.33 11.75
CA GLU A 489 -1.00 -20.35 11.26
C GLU A 489 -1.22 -19.36 10.09
N TRP A 490 -0.53 -18.23 10.13
CA TRP A 490 -0.60 -17.25 9.03
C TRP A 490 0.05 -17.79 7.75
N VAL A 491 1.22 -18.41 7.85
CA VAL A 491 1.92 -19.01 6.71
C VAL A 491 1.12 -20.18 6.15
N TYR A 492 0.61 -21.04 7.03
CA TYR A 492 -0.28 -22.15 6.68
C TYR A 492 -1.50 -21.70 5.84
N LYS A 493 -2.21 -20.66 6.30
CA LYS A 493 -3.38 -20.13 5.59
C LYS A 493 -3.02 -19.47 4.26
N CYS A 494 -1.86 -18.84 4.16
CA CYS A 494 -1.40 -18.28 2.89
C CYS A 494 -1.15 -19.37 1.85
N LEU A 495 -0.48 -20.46 2.24
CA LEU A 495 -0.25 -21.60 1.35
C LEU A 495 -1.54 -22.18 0.77
N GLN A 496 -2.60 -22.25 1.58
CA GLN A 496 -3.91 -22.72 1.11
C GLN A 496 -4.59 -21.79 0.10
N SER A 497 -4.21 -20.52 0.05
CA SER A 497 -4.79 -19.52 -0.85
C SER A 497 -4.10 -19.43 -2.23
N PHE A 498 -2.95 -20.06 -2.39
CA PHE A 498 -2.23 -20.05 -3.66
C PHE A 498 -2.91 -20.91 -4.73
N PRO A 499 -2.76 -20.58 -6.01
CA PRO A 499 -3.34 -21.36 -7.10
C PRO A 499 -2.94 -22.83 -7.03
N ALA A 500 -3.92 -23.74 -7.10
CA ALA A 500 -3.71 -25.17 -7.02
C ALA A 500 -3.13 -25.78 -8.31
N ALA A 501 -3.53 -25.24 -9.45
CA ALA A 501 -3.02 -25.66 -10.76
C ALA A 501 -2.50 -24.42 -11.49
N SER A 502 -1.24 -24.41 -11.81
CA SER A 502 -0.62 -23.29 -12.50
C SER A 502 0.35 -23.76 -13.57
N ALA A 503 0.61 -22.89 -14.53
CA ALA A 503 1.57 -23.14 -15.60
C ALA A 503 3.04 -23.06 -15.13
N GLY A 504 3.27 -23.08 -13.81
CA GLY A 504 4.58 -22.93 -13.20
C GLY A 504 5.04 -21.49 -13.11
N GLY A 505 6.12 -21.27 -12.35
CA GLY A 505 6.74 -19.97 -12.15
C GLY A 505 8.26 -20.08 -12.11
N ASP A 506 8.92 -18.93 -12.22
CA ASP A 506 10.38 -18.83 -12.13
C ASP A 506 10.71 -17.45 -11.54
N ALA A 507 11.29 -17.43 -10.34
CA ALA A 507 11.66 -16.23 -9.63
C ALA A 507 13.18 -16.13 -9.52
N ARG A 508 13.76 -15.02 -10.02
CA ARG A 508 15.22 -14.84 -10.09
C ARG A 508 15.65 -13.49 -9.58
N GLN A 509 16.79 -13.46 -8.90
CA GLN A 509 17.50 -12.22 -8.67
C GLN A 509 18.09 -11.74 -9.99
N PHE A 510 17.66 -10.55 -10.44
CA PHE A 510 18.08 -10.03 -11.74
C PHE A 510 17.98 -8.51 -11.77
N ASP A 511 18.97 -7.87 -12.39
CA ASP A 511 18.94 -6.44 -12.65
C ASP A 511 18.10 -6.15 -13.91
N ALA A 512 16.99 -5.43 -13.73
CA ALA A 512 16.06 -5.10 -14.79
C ALA A 512 16.67 -4.30 -15.95
N GLN A 513 17.82 -3.66 -15.75
CA GLN A 513 18.57 -2.94 -16.78
C GLN A 513 19.30 -3.87 -17.76
N SER A 514 19.48 -5.14 -17.39
CA SER A 514 20.20 -6.15 -18.17
C SER A 514 19.28 -6.97 -19.06
N ASP A 515 19.84 -7.56 -20.13
CA ASP A 515 19.07 -8.44 -21.02
C ASP A 515 18.96 -9.86 -20.42
N ASN A 516 17.75 -10.30 -20.13
CA ASN A 516 17.47 -11.64 -19.56
C ASN A 516 17.37 -12.74 -20.64
N GLY A 517 17.55 -12.42 -21.90
CA GLY A 517 17.50 -13.35 -23.03
C GLY A 517 16.11 -13.82 -23.45
N ARG A 518 15.05 -13.44 -22.74
CA ARG A 518 13.67 -13.85 -23.03
C ARG A 518 13.02 -12.92 -24.04
N ARG A 519 12.04 -13.42 -24.78
CA ARG A 519 11.26 -12.66 -25.79
C ARG A 519 9.82 -13.15 -25.83
N GLY A 520 8.92 -12.36 -26.41
CA GLY A 520 7.53 -12.75 -26.63
C GLY A 520 6.70 -12.80 -25.33
N LEU A 521 6.98 -11.91 -24.38
CA LEU A 521 6.35 -11.90 -23.07
C LEU A 521 5.22 -10.87 -22.96
N ALA A 522 4.18 -11.21 -22.22
CA ALA A 522 3.31 -10.20 -21.64
C ALA A 522 4.05 -9.52 -20.48
N ILE A 523 3.97 -8.19 -20.38
CA ILE A 523 4.64 -7.43 -19.32
C ILE A 523 3.62 -6.66 -18.51
N SER A 524 3.67 -6.85 -17.21
CA SER A 524 2.93 -6.04 -16.24
C SER A 524 3.84 -5.80 -15.03
N THR A 525 4.06 -4.54 -14.65
CA THR A 525 5.10 -4.23 -13.65
C THR A 525 4.82 -2.98 -12.85
N ASP A 526 5.31 -2.96 -11.60
CA ASP A 526 5.23 -1.84 -10.66
C ASP A 526 6.67 -1.40 -10.30
N PRO A 527 7.29 -0.56 -11.15
CA PRO A 527 8.68 -0.15 -10.96
C PRO A 527 8.84 0.74 -9.71
N PRO A 528 10.08 0.88 -9.17
CA PRO A 528 10.35 1.80 -8.08
C PRO A 528 9.94 3.24 -8.43
N TYR A 529 9.39 3.97 -7.44
CA TYR A 529 9.04 5.37 -7.60
C TYR A 529 10.22 6.26 -7.28
N TYR A 530 10.35 7.38 -7.97
CA TYR A 530 11.51 8.26 -8.04
C TYR A 530 12.30 8.41 -6.73
N ASP A 531 11.71 8.93 -5.66
CA ASP A 531 12.38 9.24 -4.39
C ASP A 531 11.76 8.54 -3.17
N ASN A 532 11.04 7.44 -3.41
CA ASN A 532 10.11 6.95 -2.41
C ASN A 532 10.81 6.23 -1.25
N ILE A 533 11.27 5.00 -1.45
CA ILE A 533 11.76 4.16 -0.35
C ILE A 533 12.92 3.31 -0.86
N GLY A 534 14.03 3.33 -0.13
CA GLY A 534 15.11 2.35 -0.31
C GLY A 534 14.67 0.99 0.23
N TYR A 535 14.05 0.17 -0.62
CA TYR A 535 13.58 -1.15 -0.20
C TYR A 535 14.74 -2.06 0.22
N ALA A 536 15.90 -1.90 -0.38
CA ALA A 536 17.09 -2.65 -0.01
C ALA A 536 17.51 -2.38 1.44
N ASP A 537 17.43 -1.12 1.89
CA ASP A 537 17.77 -0.75 3.27
C ASP A 537 16.77 -1.33 4.28
N LEU A 538 15.47 -1.36 3.93
CA LEU A 538 14.42 -1.97 4.76
C LEU A 538 14.55 -3.49 4.83
N SER A 539 14.83 -4.09 3.69
CA SER A 539 14.89 -5.53 3.53
C SER A 539 16.06 -6.17 4.25
N ASP A 540 17.13 -5.43 4.50
CA ASP A 540 18.28 -5.91 5.28
C ASP A 540 17.86 -6.52 6.62
N TYR A 541 16.81 -5.95 7.26
CA TYR A 541 16.29 -6.45 8.52
C TYR A 541 15.81 -7.89 8.45
N PHE A 542 15.17 -8.28 7.35
CA PHE A 542 14.71 -9.66 7.12
C PHE A 542 15.78 -10.52 6.43
N TYR A 543 16.55 -9.90 5.54
CA TYR A 543 17.60 -10.58 4.81
C TYR A 543 18.60 -11.30 5.70
N VAL A 544 19.00 -10.67 6.81
CA VAL A 544 20.00 -11.26 7.72
C VAL A 544 19.48 -12.55 8.36
N TRP A 545 18.20 -12.67 8.65
CA TRP A 545 17.55 -13.86 9.19
C TRP A 545 17.29 -14.92 8.11
N LEU A 546 16.80 -14.51 6.93
CA LEU A 546 16.66 -15.43 5.80
C LEU A 546 18.00 -16.02 5.37
N ARG A 547 19.03 -15.21 5.35
CA ARG A 547 20.38 -15.67 5.04
C ARG A 547 20.86 -16.72 6.05
N GLN A 548 20.62 -16.51 7.33
CA GLN A 548 20.97 -17.47 8.38
C GLN A 548 20.23 -18.80 8.18
N SER A 549 18.95 -18.75 7.83
CA SER A 549 18.09 -19.92 7.66
C SER A 549 18.24 -20.63 6.30
N LEU A 550 18.49 -19.90 5.19
CA LEU A 550 18.33 -20.40 3.83
C LEU A 550 19.60 -20.35 2.96
N ARG A 551 20.74 -19.93 3.48
CA ARG A 551 21.99 -19.85 2.67
C ARG A 551 22.42 -21.18 2.07
N ASN A 552 22.06 -22.30 2.68
CA ASN A 552 22.38 -23.64 2.17
C ASN A 552 21.39 -24.07 1.07
N THR A 553 20.14 -23.63 1.15
CA THR A 553 19.11 -23.87 0.12
C THR A 553 19.32 -22.99 -1.12
N TYR A 554 19.64 -21.71 -0.91
CA TYR A 554 19.85 -20.73 -2.00
C TYR A 554 21.21 -20.01 -1.86
N PRO A 555 22.34 -20.71 -2.08
CA PRO A 555 23.68 -20.17 -1.78
C PRO A 555 24.01 -18.94 -2.61
N ARG A 556 23.53 -18.84 -3.85
CA ARG A 556 23.77 -17.68 -4.72
C ARG A 556 22.95 -16.47 -4.26
N LEU A 557 21.71 -16.68 -3.90
CA LEU A 557 20.78 -15.61 -3.49
C LEU A 557 21.21 -14.96 -2.16
N PHE A 558 21.77 -15.74 -1.24
CA PHE A 558 22.25 -15.28 0.07
C PHE A 558 23.78 -15.20 0.18
N SER A 559 24.47 -14.95 -0.95
CA SER A 559 25.92 -14.88 -1.00
C SER A 559 26.50 -13.60 -0.36
N THR A 560 25.79 -12.49 -0.44
CA THR A 560 26.21 -11.20 0.12
C THR A 560 25.87 -11.09 1.61
N MET A 561 26.52 -10.15 2.32
CA MET A 561 26.21 -9.91 3.74
C MET A 561 24.91 -9.14 3.93
N LEU A 562 24.57 -8.25 3.02
CA LEU A 562 23.38 -7.43 2.99
C LEU A 562 22.78 -7.39 1.58
N VAL A 563 21.57 -6.91 1.46
CA VAL A 563 20.87 -6.73 0.19
C VAL A 563 21.66 -5.82 -0.75
N PRO A 564 21.81 -6.14 -2.05
CA PRO A 564 22.41 -5.24 -3.04
C PRO A 564 21.70 -3.88 -3.07
N LYS A 565 22.47 -2.79 -3.10
CA LYS A 565 21.95 -1.41 -3.02
C LYS A 565 22.40 -0.53 -4.18
N HIS A 566 23.54 -0.86 -4.77
CA HIS A 566 24.17 -0.03 -5.80
C HIS A 566 23.27 0.12 -7.04
N GLU A 567 22.69 -0.99 -7.49
CA GLU A 567 21.87 -1.09 -8.69
C GLU A 567 20.40 -0.77 -8.44
N GLU A 568 19.97 -0.59 -7.17
CA GLU A 568 18.59 -0.27 -6.85
C GLU A 568 18.21 1.10 -7.42
N LEU A 569 17.22 1.12 -8.31
CA LEU A 569 16.76 2.32 -9.03
C LEU A 569 15.91 3.21 -8.12
N VAL A 570 16.58 3.95 -7.23
CA VAL A 570 15.96 4.95 -6.35
C VAL A 570 16.80 6.22 -6.39
N ALA A 571 16.17 7.38 -6.55
CA ALA A 571 16.86 8.67 -6.59
C ALA A 571 17.25 9.13 -5.17
N THR A 572 18.22 8.47 -4.55
CA THR A 572 18.67 8.74 -3.18
C THR A 572 20.02 9.44 -3.16
N PRO A 573 20.08 10.74 -2.82
CA PRO A 573 21.33 11.53 -2.86
C PRO A 573 22.41 11.05 -1.88
N TYR A 574 22.04 10.37 -0.82
CA TYR A 574 22.98 9.89 0.19
C TYR A 574 23.73 8.61 -0.20
N ARG A 575 23.28 7.89 -1.22
CA ARG A 575 24.01 6.71 -1.71
C ARG A 575 25.20 7.13 -2.53
N GLU A 576 26.38 6.63 -2.16
CA GLU A 576 27.64 6.80 -2.88
C GLU A 576 28.06 8.26 -3.11
N GLY A 577 27.58 9.19 -2.26
CA GLY A 577 27.91 10.59 -2.40
C GLY A 577 27.35 11.26 -3.67
N ARG A 578 26.33 10.68 -4.29
CA ARG A 578 25.62 11.29 -5.41
C ARG A 578 24.98 12.59 -4.97
N ALA A 579 25.27 13.68 -5.68
CA ALA A 579 24.50 14.91 -5.52
C ALA A 579 23.05 14.68 -5.97
N LYS A 580 22.13 15.59 -5.61
CA LYS A 580 20.70 15.49 -5.98
C LYS A 580 20.51 15.29 -7.49
N GLU A 581 21.29 15.98 -8.30
CA GLU A 581 21.28 15.85 -9.77
C GLU A 581 21.76 14.47 -10.23
N GLY A 582 22.88 13.99 -9.72
CA GLY A 582 23.40 12.67 -10.07
C GLY A 582 22.48 11.52 -9.65
N ALA A 583 21.72 11.68 -8.56
CA ALA A 583 20.72 10.70 -8.16
C ALA A 583 19.53 10.68 -9.14
N ARG A 584 19.12 11.85 -9.65
CA ARG A 584 18.10 11.96 -10.69
C ARG A 584 18.53 11.29 -11.97
N ASP A 585 19.72 11.64 -12.43
CA ASP A 585 20.26 11.12 -13.71
C ASP A 585 20.44 9.60 -13.66
N PHE A 586 20.90 9.06 -12.54
CA PHE A 586 20.98 7.62 -12.29
C PHE A 586 19.61 6.93 -12.42
N PHE A 587 18.57 7.50 -11.80
CA PHE A 587 17.22 6.94 -11.88
C PHE A 587 16.68 7.03 -13.31
N GLU A 588 16.83 8.17 -13.96
CA GLU A 588 16.32 8.41 -15.33
C GLU A 588 16.95 7.48 -16.35
N GLU A 589 18.27 7.34 -16.34
CA GLU A 589 18.99 6.51 -17.29
C GLU A 589 18.80 5.01 -17.00
N GLY A 590 18.71 4.64 -15.71
CA GLY A 590 18.38 3.28 -15.30
C GLY A 590 16.98 2.86 -15.73
N MET A 591 15.97 3.73 -15.56
CA MET A 591 14.62 3.47 -16.04
C MET A 591 14.54 3.40 -17.56
N PHE A 592 15.25 4.27 -18.27
CA PHE A 592 15.35 4.21 -19.72
C PHE A 592 15.95 2.87 -20.18
N SER A 593 17.06 2.44 -19.57
CA SER A 593 17.71 1.17 -19.85
C SER A 593 16.77 -0.01 -19.60
N THR A 594 16.05 0.01 -18.49
CA THR A 594 15.05 -0.99 -18.13
C THR A 594 13.93 -1.07 -19.18
N PHE A 595 13.31 0.06 -19.54
CA PHE A 595 12.23 0.04 -20.53
C PHE A 595 12.70 -0.32 -21.93
N LYS A 596 13.96 -0.05 -22.25
CA LYS A 596 14.57 -0.54 -23.49
C LYS A 596 14.67 -2.08 -23.50
N GLN A 597 14.99 -2.72 -22.37
CA GLN A 597 14.94 -4.17 -22.26
C GLN A 597 13.50 -4.69 -22.31
N VAL A 598 12.58 -4.04 -21.58
CA VAL A 598 11.15 -4.38 -21.61
C VAL A 598 10.62 -4.33 -23.05
N ASN A 599 11.01 -3.34 -23.86
CA ASN A 599 10.62 -3.26 -25.26
C ASN A 599 11.10 -4.48 -26.07
N LYS A 600 12.31 -4.98 -25.82
CA LYS A 600 12.81 -6.19 -26.47
C LYS A 600 12.03 -7.45 -26.05
N TYR A 601 11.62 -7.54 -24.78
CA TYR A 601 10.95 -8.72 -24.23
C TYR A 601 9.48 -8.79 -24.62
N ALA A 602 8.83 -7.63 -24.69
CA ALA A 602 7.39 -7.52 -24.86
C ALA A 602 6.92 -8.12 -26.20
N ARG A 603 5.78 -8.77 -26.13
CA ARG A 603 5.03 -9.25 -27.28
C ARG A 603 4.31 -8.07 -27.98
N GLU A 604 4.16 -8.11 -29.26
CA GLU A 604 3.60 -6.96 -30.01
C GLU A 604 2.08 -6.87 -29.89
N ASP A 605 1.39 -8.02 -29.82
CA ASP A 605 -0.05 -8.12 -29.76
C ASP A 605 -0.64 -7.91 -28.35
N VAL A 606 0.21 -7.84 -27.29
CA VAL A 606 -0.18 -7.59 -25.90
C VAL A 606 0.40 -6.25 -25.42
N PRO A 607 -0.41 -5.36 -24.86
CA PRO A 607 0.12 -4.11 -24.30
C PRO A 607 0.96 -4.37 -23.04
N VAL A 608 1.98 -3.56 -22.87
CA VAL A 608 2.76 -3.49 -21.63
C VAL A 608 2.00 -2.62 -20.62
N THR A 609 1.86 -3.08 -19.39
CA THR A 609 1.21 -2.30 -18.33
C THR A 609 2.21 -1.93 -17.23
N ILE A 610 2.25 -0.65 -16.90
CA ILE A 610 3.19 -0.08 -15.94
C ILE A 610 2.38 0.67 -14.89
N TYR A 611 2.51 0.26 -13.62
CA TYR A 611 1.89 0.96 -12.51
C TYR A 611 2.84 2.05 -12.01
N TYR A 612 2.30 3.22 -11.74
CA TYR A 612 3.09 4.30 -11.18
C TYR A 612 2.23 5.17 -10.26
N ALA A 613 2.71 5.45 -9.05
CA ALA A 613 2.07 6.35 -8.11
C ALA A 613 2.90 7.62 -7.93
N PHE A 614 2.22 8.73 -7.71
CA PHE A 614 2.77 10.05 -7.62
C PHE A 614 2.61 10.63 -6.20
N LYS A 615 3.62 11.37 -5.71
CA LYS A 615 3.52 12.19 -4.51
C LYS A 615 3.44 13.67 -4.90
N GLN A 616 2.41 14.34 -4.43
CA GLN A 616 2.17 15.77 -4.69
C GLN A 616 3.08 16.72 -3.87
N SER A 617 3.96 16.20 -3.02
CA SER A 617 4.76 16.99 -2.07
C SER A 617 6.03 17.64 -2.65
N GLU A 618 6.26 17.60 -3.94
CA GLU A 618 7.44 18.19 -4.60
C GLU A 618 7.19 19.57 -5.22
N THR A 619 6.36 20.39 -4.62
CA THR A 619 6.39 21.83 -4.91
C THR A 619 7.57 22.44 -4.17
N GLU A 620 8.71 22.56 -4.82
CA GLU A 620 9.79 23.43 -4.37
C GLU A 620 9.27 24.88 -4.36
N THR A 621 9.01 25.39 -3.16
CA THR A 621 8.82 26.82 -2.91
C THR A 621 10.17 27.51 -3.12
N LYS A 622 10.45 28.00 -4.34
CA LYS A 622 11.32 29.13 -4.60
C LYS A 622 11.07 29.67 -6.03
N ASN A 623 10.47 30.86 -6.05
CA ASN A 623 10.55 31.87 -7.11
C ASN A 623 10.68 31.34 -8.55
N ASP A 624 9.59 30.80 -9.10
CA ASP A 624 9.20 31.07 -10.48
C ASP A 624 7.77 30.53 -10.68
N VAL A 625 6.98 31.35 -11.30
CA VAL A 625 5.62 31.07 -11.73
C VAL A 625 5.65 29.88 -12.66
N GLU A 626 4.78 28.86 -12.39
CA GLU A 626 4.46 27.75 -13.28
C GLU A 626 5.43 26.54 -13.34
N SER A 627 5.35 25.62 -12.37
CA SER A 627 5.67 24.23 -12.65
C SER A 627 4.87 23.29 -11.75
N THR A 628 3.71 22.87 -12.22
CA THR A 628 2.83 21.87 -11.59
C THR A 628 3.10 20.43 -12.05
N ALA A 629 4.21 20.16 -12.74
CA ALA A 629 4.60 18.80 -13.12
C ALA A 629 5.69 18.27 -12.16
N SER A 630 5.40 17.18 -11.45
CA SER A 630 6.43 16.56 -10.62
C SER A 630 7.52 15.93 -11.48
N THR A 631 8.74 16.16 -11.05
CA THR A 631 9.95 15.67 -11.70
C THR A 631 9.91 14.14 -11.93
N GLY A 632 9.41 13.38 -10.97
CA GLY A 632 9.31 11.91 -11.07
C GLY A 632 8.39 11.41 -12.17
N TRP A 633 7.23 12.08 -12.39
CA TRP A 633 6.30 11.74 -13.47
C TRP A 633 6.86 12.04 -14.85
N GLU A 634 7.49 13.19 -15.01
CA GLU A 634 8.14 13.59 -16.24
C GLU A 634 9.25 12.60 -16.62
N THR A 635 10.10 12.28 -15.66
CA THR A 635 11.20 11.34 -15.80
C THR A 635 10.73 9.95 -16.24
N MET A 636 9.71 9.40 -15.58
CA MET A 636 9.16 8.07 -15.91
C MET A 636 8.59 8.03 -17.33
N ARG A 637 7.78 9.03 -17.71
CA ARG A 637 7.19 9.10 -19.06
C ARG A 637 8.23 9.33 -20.13
N SER A 638 9.21 10.17 -19.86
CA SER A 638 10.35 10.38 -20.75
C SER A 638 11.08 9.07 -21.02
N ALA A 639 11.37 8.29 -19.99
CA ALA A 639 12.04 7.00 -20.12
C ALA A 639 11.23 6.01 -20.98
N ILE A 640 9.90 5.91 -20.75
CA ILE A 640 9.00 5.02 -21.52
C ILE A 640 8.96 5.43 -23.01
N ILE A 641 8.78 6.73 -23.29
CA ILE A 641 8.66 7.22 -24.68
C ILE A 641 10.00 7.10 -25.43
N ARG A 642 11.11 7.44 -24.77
CA ARG A 642 12.48 7.26 -25.31
C ARG A 642 12.78 5.80 -25.60
N ALA A 643 12.27 4.87 -24.78
CA ALA A 643 12.45 3.43 -24.99
C ALA A 643 11.60 2.87 -26.16
N GLY A 644 10.86 3.71 -26.89
CA GLY A 644 10.13 3.32 -28.07
C GLY A 644 8.70 2.82 -27.80
N PHE A 645 8.08 3.27 -26.73
CA PHE A 645 6.67 2.99 -26.46
C PHE A 645 5.76 4.17 -26.82
N SER A 646 4.52 3.85 -27.16
CA SER A 646 3.38 4.77 -27.21
C SER A 646 2.40 4.42 -26.12
N ILE A 647 1.79 5.42 -25.47
CA ILE A 647 0.81 5.23 -24.41
C ILE A 647 -0.57 5.18 -25.05
N THR A 648 -1.30 4.06 -24.86
CA THR A 648 -2.62 3.83 -25.46
C THR A 648 -3.77 3.93 -24.48
N GLY A 649 -3.48 3.94 -23.17
CA GLY A 649 -4.48 4.10 -22.13
C GLY A 649 -3.86 4.46 -20.78
N THR A 650 -4.68 5.05 -19.91
CA THR A 650 -4.29 5.39 -18.53
C THR A 650 -5.47 5.17 -17.59
N TRP A 651 -5.26 4.43 -16.50
CA TRP A 651 -6.32 4.06 -15.58
C TRP A 651 -5.93 4.34 -14.13
N PRO A 652 -6.70 5.15 -13.39
CA PRO A 652 -6.47 5.36 -11.96
C PRO A 652 -7.01 4.17 -11.15
N MET A 653 -6.10 3.45 -10.50
CA MET A 653 -6.43 2.31 -9.62
C MET A 653 -6.18 2.70 -8.17
N ARG A 654 -7.18 2.56 -7.29
CA ARG A 654 -7.04 2.83 -5.84
C ARG A 654 -6.15 1.78 -5.18
N THR A 655 -4.93 2.18 -4.90
CA THR A 655 -3.91 1.30 -4.31
C THR A 655 -3.54 1.68 -2.87
N GLU A 656 -4.03 2.83 -2.37
CA GLU A 656 -3.67 3.37 -1.07
C GLU A 656 -4.85 3.36 -0.08
N MET A 657 -4.55 3.30 1.23
CA MET A 657 -5.59 3.39 2.27
C MET A 657 -6.03 4.85 2.49
N ALA A 658 -7.34 5.08 2.65
CA ALA A 658 -7.90 6.38 3.02
C ALA A 658 -7.41 6.90 4.40
N ASN A 659 -6.93 6.02 5.28
CA ASN A 659 -6.53 6.34 6.67
C ASN A 659 -5.01 6.44 6.86
N ARG A 660 -4.25 6.97 5.90
CA ARG A 660 -2.84 7.29 6.15
C ARG A 660 -2.74 8.44 7.15
N SER A 661 -1.93 8.28 8.19
CA SER A 661 -1.64 9.33 9.19
C SER A 661 -1.00 10.59 8.57
N ILE A 662 -0.45 10.50 7.37
CA ILE A 662 0.11 11.62 6.58
C ILE A 662 -0.97 12.23 5.67
N ALA A 663 -2.06 11.53 5.38
CA ALA A 663 -3.13 11.95 4.48
C ALA A 663 -4.38 12.47 5.20
N SER A 664 -4.42 12.41 6.53
CA SER A 664 -5.52 12.98 7.30
C SER A 664 -5.48 14.50 7.20
N GLY A 665 -6.37 15.06 6.37
CA GLY A 665 -6.46 16.51 6.11
C GLY A 665 -5.58 17.02 4.96
N SER A 666 -5.04 16.15 4.10
CA SER A 666 -4.31 16.55 2.88
C SER A 666 -4.90 15.89 1.63
N ASN A 667 -4.82 16.58 0.48
CA ASN A 667 -5.22 16.08 -0.84
C ASN A 667 -4.21 15.06 -1.42
N ALA A 668 -3.77 14.08 -0.61
CA ALA A 668 -2.84 13.05 -1.10
C ALA A 668 -3.55 12.10 -2.07
N LEU A 669 -2.92 11.83 -3.22
CA LEU A 669 -3.39 10.85 -4.19
C LEU A 669 -3.60 9.47 -3.52
N ALA A 670 -4.78 8.90 -3.71
CA ALA A 670 -5.14 7.58 -3.22
C ALA A 670 -4.92 6.48 -4.28
N SER A 671 -4.55 6.85 -5.50
CA SER A 671 -4.50 5.97 -6.67
C SER A 671 -3.10 5.89 -7.27
N SER A 672 -2.76 4.70 -7.78
CA SER A 672 -1.68 4.55 -8.78
C SER A 672 -2.30 4.64 -10.18
N ILE A 673 -1.57 5.23 -11.11
CA ILE A 673 -1.98 5.25 -12.52
C ILE A 673 -1.38 4.02 -13.21
N VAL A 674 -2.21 3.26 -13.89
CA VAL A 674 -1.76 2.19 -14.80
C VAL A 674 -1.58 2.80 -16.18
N LEU A 675 -0.36 2.82 -16.68
CA LEU A 675 -0.02 3.21 -18.04
C LEU A 675 -0.10 1.97 -18.93
N VAL A 676 -0.90 2.04 -19.99
CA VAL A 676 -1.02 1.01 -21.00
C VAL A 676 -0.20 1.43 -22.20
N CYS A 677 0.79 0.62 -22.57
CA CYS A 677 1.81 0.99 -23.55
C CYS A 677 1.88 -0.04 -24.69
N ARG A 678 2.07 0.43 -25.90
CA ARG A 678 2.38 -0.40 -27.07
C ARG A 678 3.75 -0.04 -27.64
N LYS A 679 4.41 -0.98 -28.24
CA LYS A 679 5.60 -0.67 -29.04
C LYS A 679 5.21 0.33 -30.13
N ARG A 680 5.96 1.43 -30.21
CA ARG A 680 5.74 2.43 -31.24
C ARG A 680 6.26 1.86 -32.57
N PRO A 681 5.49 1.94 -33.68
CA PRO A 681 5.96 1.50 -34.96
C PRO A 681 7.23 2.23 -35.41
N GLU A 682 8.17 1.54 -36.05
CA GLU A 682 9.41 2.14 -36.53
C GLU A 682 9.16 3.27 -37.54
N ASN A 683 8.06 3.19 -38.29
CA ASN A 683 7.62 4.19 -39.26
C ASN A 683 6.66 5.23 -38.67
N ALA A 684 6.64 5.42 -37.36
CA ALA A 684 5.80 6.40 -36.70
C ALA A 684 6.06 7.81 -37.28
N PRO A 685 5.01 8.61 -37.56
CA PRO A 685 5.16 9.90 -38.22
C PRO A 685 5.91 10.90 -37.31
N MET A 686 6.66 11.79 -37.93
CA MET A 686 7.09 13.05 -37.32
C MET A 686 5.92 14.04 -37.36
N GLY A 687 5.73 14.81 -36.29
CA GLY A 687 4.72 15.86 -36.24
C GLY A 687 5.32 17.21 -35.87
N THR A 688 4.59 18.27 -36.17
CA THR A 688 4.91 19.61 -35.68
C THR A 688 4.13 19.90 -34.40
N ARG A 689 4.54 20.92 -33.66
CA ARG A 689 3.78 21.44 -32.52
C ARG A 689 2.31 21.72 -32.88
N ARG A 690 2.05 22.24 -34.08
CA ARG A 690 0.70 22.51 -34.57
C ARG A 690 -0.10 21.23 -34.76
N ASP A 691 0.48 20.19 -35.35
CA ASP A 691 -0.19 18.90 -35.55
C ASP A 691 -0.54 18.26 -34.22
N PHE A 692 0.39 18.33 -33.26
CA PHE A 692 0.17 17.84 -31.91
C PHE A 692 -1.01 18.57 -31.21
N VAL A 693 -1.02 19.90 -31.20
CA VAL A 693 -2.08 20.69 -30.56
C VAL A 693 -3.42 20.48 -31.26
N MET A 694 -3.48 20.37 -32.58
CA MET A 694 -4.72 20.07 -33.29
C MET A 694 -5.28 18.69 -32.95
N SER A 695 -4.42 17.69 -32.88
CA SER A 695 -4.82 16.33 -32.48
C SER A 695 -5.26 16.30 -31.02
N LEU A 696 -4.56 17.02 -30.14
CA LEU A 696 -4.88 17.14 -28.74
C LEU A 696 -6.29 17.72 -28.52
N LYS A 697 -6.60 18.85 -29.17
CA LYS A 697 -7.93 19.50 -29.11
C LYS A 697 -9.07 18.59 -29.57
N ARG A 698 -8.82 17.80 -30.60
CA ARG A 698 -9.84 16.87 -31.13
C ARG A 698 -10.12 15.69 -30.21
N GLU A 699 -9.08 15.17 -29.54
CA GLU A 699 -9.16 13.87 -28.84
C GLU A 699 -9.30 14.00 -27.32
N LEU A 700 -8.84 15.12 -26.74
CA LEU A 700 -8.80 15.27 -25.28
C LEU A 700 -10.20 15.42 -24.67
N GLY A 701 -11.08 16.25 -25.25
CA GLY A 701 -12.43 16.46 -24.73
C GLY A 701 -13.21 15.17 -24.54
N PRO A 702 -13.45 14.37 -25.61
CA PRO A 702 -14.14 13.09 -25.49
C PRO A 702 -13.49 12.12 -24.49
N ALA A 703 -12.18 12.13 -24.36
CA ALA A 703 -11.47 11.29 -23.40
C ALA A 703 -11.73 11.74 -21.95
N LEU A 704 -11.80 13.06 -21.70
CA LEU A 704 -12.13 13.63 -20.39
C LEU A 704 -13.57 13.34 -19.99
N ASP A 705 -14.52 13.43 -20.93
CA ASP A 705 -15.93 13.08 -20.69
C ASP A 705 -16.06 11.62 -20.22
N LYS A 706 -15.33 10.72 -20.88
CA LYS A 706 -15.29 9.30 -20.51
C LYS A 706 -14.68 9.06 -19.12
N LEU A 707 -13.61 9.78 -18.77
CA LEU A 707 -12.99 9.70 -17.45
C LEU A 707 -13.94 10.21 -16.34
N ARG A 708 -14.66 11.29 -16.59
CA ARG A 708 -15.66 11.83 -15.65
C ARG A 708 -16.83 10.89 -15.41
N SER A 709 -17.32 10.24 -16.45
CA SER A 709 -18.40 9.25 -16.33
C SER A 709 -18.00 8.03 -15.51
N SER A 710 -16.69 7.75 -15.38
CA SER A 710 -16.13 6.66 -14.60
C SER A 710 -15.90 7.00 -13.11
N ASN A 711 -16.54 8.03 -12.55
CA ASN A 711 -16.48 8.44 -11.13
C ASN A 711 -15.06 8.54 -10.52
N ILE A 712 -14.11 9.01 -11.32
CA ILE A 712 -12.73 9.22 -10.86
C ILE A 712 -12.71 10.39 -9.86
N ALA A 713 -11.98 10.23 -8.74
CA ALA A 713 -11.83 11.30 -7.78
C ALA A 713 -11.22 12.54 -8.44
N PRO A 714 -11.66 13.77 -8.10
CA PRO A 714 -11.15 15.01 -8.70
C PRO A 714 -9.63 15.15 -8.62
N VAL A 715 -9.03 14.75 -7.50
CA VAL A 715 -7.57 14.73 -7.33
C VAL A 715 -6.88 13.79 -8.32
N ASP A 716 -7.49 12.67 -8.66
CA ASP A 716 -6.97 11.70 -9.61
C ASP A 716 -7.32 12.06 -11.07
N LEU A 717 -8.39 12.85 -11.28
CA LEU A 717 -8.85 13.24 -12.61
C LEU A 717 -7.83 14.10 -13.36
N ALA A 718 -7.24 15.08 -12.68
CA ALA A 718 -6.22 15.95 -13.28
C ALA A 718 -5.03 15.12 -13.79
N GLN A 719 -4.61 14.12 -13.03
CA GLN A 719 -3.51 13.21 -13.42
C GLN A 719 -3.92 12.23 -14.53
N SER A 720 -5.15 11.73 -14.45
CA SER A 720 -5.70 10.80 -15.45
C SER A 720 -5.95 11.52 -16.79
N ALA A 721 -6.32 12.78 -16.73
CA ALA A 721 -6.55 13.65 -17.89
C ALA A 721 -5.29 13.87 -18.75
N ILE A 722 -4.12 13.86 -18.10
CA ILE A 722 -2.84 13.97 -18.81
C ILE A 722 -2.58 12.72 -19.68
N GLY A 723 -3.11 11.56 -19.30
CA GLY A 723 -2.90 10.31 -20.02
C GLY A 723 -3.30 10.33 -21.50
N PRO A 724 -4.54 10.68 -21.83
CA PRO A 724 -4.97 10.83 -23.22
C PRO A 724 -4.11 11.81 -24.01
N GLY A 725 -3.74 12.95 -23.41
CA GLY A 725 -2.88 13.94 -24.05
C GLY A 725 -1.48 13.41 -24.35
N ILE A 726 -0.85 12.73 -23.38
CA ILE A 726 0.46 12.11 -23.60
C ILE A 726 0.38 10.93 -24.58
N GLY A 727 -0.77 10.28 -24.69
CA GLY A 727 -1.07 9.28 -25.70
C GLY A 727 -0.99 9.88 -27.10
N VAL A 728 -1.54 11.07 -27.31
CA VAL A 728 -1.42 11.79 -28.59
C VAL A 728 0.03 12.13 -28.89
N TYR A 729 0.78 12.65 -27.91
CA TYR A 729 2.20 12.97 -28.06
C TYR A 729 3.06 11.76 -28.42
N SER A 730 2.87 10.65 -27.73
CA SER A 730 3.72 9.46 -27.84
C SER A 730 3.54 8.64 -29.15
N ARG A 731 2.50 8.95 -29.93
CA ARG A 731 2.28 8.34 -31.27
C ARG A 731 3.31 8.82 -32.30
N TYR A 732 3.80 10.04 -32.13
CA TYR A 732 4.81 10.59 -33.04
C TYR A 732 6.18 9.99 -32.69
N SER A 733 7.00 9.75 -33.71
CA SER A 733 8.42 9.44 -33.50
C SER A 733 9.13 10.62 -32.85
N GLN A 734 8.72 11.83 -33.22
CA GLN A 734 9.20 13.08 -32.69
C GLN A 734 8.20 14.20 -33.01
N VAL A 735 8.02 15.14 -32.10
CA VAL A 735 7.28 16.39 -32.32
C VAL A 735 8.30 17.52 -32.38
N LEU A 736 8.24 18.36 -33.41
CA LEU A 736 9.17 19.47 -33.62
C LEU A 736 8.56 20.78 -33.16
N GLU A 737 9.34 21.56 -32.41
CA GLU A 737 9.03 22.96 -32.10
C GLU A 737 9.19 23.86 -33.34
N ALA A 738 8.80 25.15 -33.21
CA ALA A 738 8.86 26.10 -34.32
C ALA A 738 10.30 26.38 -34.84
N ASP A 739 11.30 26.15 -33.99
CA ASP A 739 12.71 26.29 -34.31
C ASP A 739 13.35 25.00 -34.88
N GLY A 740 12.53 23.93 -35.06
CA GLY A 740 12.99 22.63 -35.53
C GLY A 740 13.61 21.74 -34.44
N SER A 741 13.72 22.20 -33.21
CA SER A 741 14.17 21.38 -32.07
C SER A 741 13.10 20.36 -31.65
N PRO A 742 13.51 19.21 -31.07
CA PRO A 742 12.56 18.25 -30.53
C PRO A 742 11.82 18.82 -29.32
N MET A 743 10.48 18.75 -29.36
CA MET A 743 9.65 19.07 -28.18
C MET A 743 9.97 18.11 -27.03
N THR A 744 10.24 18.65 -25.86
CA THR A 744 10.43 17.85 -24.65
C THR A 744 9.10 17.32 -24.09
N VAL A 745 9.14 16.23 -23.32
CA VAL A 745 7.96 15.72 -22.59
C VAL A 745 7.38 16.80 -21.67
N ARG A 746 8.22 17.63 -21.06
CA ARG A 746 7.81 18.78 -20.24
C ARG A 746 6.98 19.79 -21.04
N ALA A 747 7.45 20.20 -22.20
CA ALA A 747 6.72 21.12 -23.07
C ALA A 747 5.38 20.53 -23.52
N ALA A 748 5.35 19.25 -23.86
CA ALA A 748 4.11 18.54 -24.19
C ALA A 748 3.13 18.52 -23.03
N LEU A 749 3.59 18.24 -21.80
CA LEU A 749 2.77 18.24 -20.59
C LEU A 749 2.19 19.64 -20.27
N GLN A 750 2.96 20.70 -20.50
CA GLN A 750 2.46 22.07 -20.34
C GLN A 750 1.30 22.37 -21.31
N LEU A 751 1.44 21.97 -22.59
CA LEU A 751 0.37 22.13 -23.57
C LEU A 751 -0.86 21.29 -23.22
N ILE A 752 -0.67 20.05 -22.77
CA ILE A 752 -1.77 19.19 -22.33
C ILE A 752 -2.51 19.82 -21.16
N ASN A 753 -1.80 20.34 -20.16
CA ASN A 753 -2.41 21.01 -19.01
C ASN A 753 -3.20 22.25 -19.43
N GLN A 754 -2.67 23.05 -20.37
CA GLN A 754 -3.40 24.21 -20.92
C GLN A 754 -4.70 23.80 -21.60
N GLU A 755 -4.71 22.72 -22.37
CA GLU A 755 -5.92 22.23 -23.02
C GLU A 755 -6.92 21.58 -22.04
N VAL A 756 -6.43 20.91 -21.00
CA VAL A 756 -7.27 20.39 -19.90
C VAL A 756 -7.95 21.54 -19.16
N ASP A 757 -7.21 22.62 -18.89
CA ASP A 757 -7.74 23.83 -18.25
C ASP A 757 -8.77 24.54 -19.12
N ALA A 758 -8.52 24.62 -20.44
CA ALA A 758 -9.47 25.17 -21.40
C ALA A 758 -10.76 24.34 -21.42
N TYR A 759 -10.66 23.02 -21.47
CA TYR A 759 -11.82 22.12 -21.43
C TYR A 759 -12.69 22.36 -20.18
N PHE A 760 -12.08 22.46 -19.00
CA PHE A 760 -12.85 22.72 -17.78
C PHE A 760 -13.43 24.13 -17.74
N SER A 761 -12.80 25.11 -18.37
CA SER A 761 -13.30 26.48 -18.47
C SER A 761 -14.48 26.59 -19.45
N ASP A 762 -14.45 25.85 -20.55
CA ASP A 762 -15.53 25.88 -21.55
C ASP A 762 -16.85 25.31 -20.99
N GLN A 763 -16.77 24.37 -20.02
CA GLN A 763 -17.94 23.79 -19.34
C GLN A 763 -18.71 24.79 -18.46
N ASP A 764 -18.12 25.90 -18.08
CA ASP A 764 -18.83 26.98 -17.37
C ASP A 764 -20.04 27.51 -18.21
N GLY A 765 -20.05 27.27 -19.51
CA GLY A 765 -21.18 27.59 -20.40
C GLY A 765 -22.46 26.77 -20.16
N GLU A 766 -22.34 25.56 -19.59
CA GLU A 766 -23.46 24.65 -19.28
C GLU A 766 -24.13 24.96 -17.94
N LEU A 767 -23.49 25.75 -17.07
CA LEU A 767 -24.04 26.15 -15.77
C LEU A 767 -25.12 27.21 -15.94
N ASP A 768 -26.09 27.25 -14.99
CA ASP A 768 -27.01 28.37 -14.84
C ASP A 768 -26.25 29.67 -14.57
N ARG A 769 -26.89 30.82 -14.89
CA ARG A 769 -26.26 32.13 -14.81
C ARG A 769 -25.78 32.48 -13.42
N GLU A 770 -26.59 32.12 -12.44
CA GLU A 770 -26.33 32.33 -11.02
C GLU A 770 -25.10 31.55 -10.58
N SER A 771 -25.01 30.27 -10.95
CA SER A 771 -23.85 29.42 -10.65
C SER A 771 -22.58 29.88 -11.33
N ARG A 772 -22.68 30.40 -12.58
CA ARG A 772 -21.50 30.98 -13.27
C ARG A 772 -20.96 32.22 -12.56
N PHE A 773 -21.84 33.06 -12.04
CA PHE A 773 -21.44 34.20 -11.21
C PHE A 773 -20.72 33.71 -9.95
N CYS A 774 -21.30 32.73 -9.23
CA CYS A 774 -20.71 32.20 -8.00
C CYS A 774 -19.34 31.57 -8.25
N VAL A 775 -19.17 30.79 -9.31
CA VAL A 775 -17.87 30.19 -9.68
C VAL A 775 -16.81 31.28 -9.94
N GLU A 776 -17.17 32.35 -10.65
CA GLU A 776 -16.22 33.41 -10.96
C GLU A 776 -15.83 34.20 -9.71
N LEU A 777 -16.79 34.50 -8.84
CA LEU A 777 -16.53 35.18 -7.57
C LEU A 777 -15.68 34.26 -6.65
N TYR A 778 -16.03 32.98 -6.54
CA TYR A 778 -15.28 31.98 -5.80
C TYR A 778 -13.84 31.87 -6.30
N THR A 779 -13.63 31.86 -7.62
CA THR A 779 -12.29 31.78 -8.22
C THR A 779 -11.38 32.92 -7.76
N GLN A 780 -11.95 34.10 -7.50
CA GLN A 780 -11.22 35.31 -7.10
C GLN A 780 -10.93 35.32 -5.60
N LYS A 781 -11.93 34.97 -4.77
CA LYS A 781 -11.93 35.25 -3.32
C LYS A 781 -12.44 34.14 -2.43
N ALA A 782 -12.78 32.97 -2.96
CA ALA A 782 -13.51 31.95 -2.22
C ALA A 782 -14.77 32.51 -1.54
N PHE A 783 -14.88 32.46 -0.23
CA PHE A 783 -15.97 33.00 0.56
C PHE A 783 -15.61 34.36 1.22
N ASP A 784 -14.44 34.92 0.90
CA ASP A 784 -14.04 36.22 1.42
C ASP A 784 -14.88 37.37 0.86
N THR A 785 -14.99 38.43 1.63
CA THR A 785 -15.80 39.63 1.29
C THR A 785 -15.15 40.49 0.20
N ILE A 786 -15.97 40.98 -0.73
CA ILE A 786 -15.60 41.98 -1.74
C ILE A 786 -16.50 43.19 -1.65
N LYS A 787 -16.12 44.27 -2.29
CA LYS A 787 -16.95 45.48 -2.33
C LYS A 787 -18.13 45.31 -3.28
N PHE A 788 -19.31 45.88 -2.91
CA PHE A 788 -20.53 45.78 -3.70
C PHE A 788 -20.32 46.23 -5.15
N GLY A 789 -19.56 47.31 -5.37
CA GLY A 789 -19.32 47.82 -6.74
C GLY A 789 -18.56 46.82 -7.62
N GLU A 790 -17.62 46.05 -7.04
CA GLU A 790 -16.90 45.00 -7.78
C GLU A 790 -17.83 43.84 -8.09
N ALA A 791 -18.63 43.41 -7.11
CA ALA A 791 -19.60 42.34 -7.27
C ALA A 791 -20.69 42.71 -8.31
N ASP A 792 -21.17 43.95 -8.29
CA ASP A 792 -22.20 44.41 -9.21
C ASP A 792 -21.72 44.45 -10.67
N VAL A 793 -20.48 44.87 -10.91
CA VAL A 793 -19.87 44.79 -12.25
C VAL A 793 -19.83 43.35 -12.77
N LEU A 794 -19.43 42.40 -11.92
CA LEU A 794 -19.40 41.00 -12.27
C LEU A 794 -20.81 40.44 -12.51
N ALA A 795 -21.79 40.81 -11.67
CA ALA A 795 -23.18 40.38 -11.77
C ALA A 795 -23.81 40.85 -13.08
N ARG A 796 -23.64 42.13 -13.45
CA ARG A 796 -24.10 42.66 -14.73
C ARG A 796 -23.49 41.96 -15.94
N ALA A 797 -22.20 41.59 -15.87
CA ALA A 797 -21.54 40.86 -16.94
C ALA A 797 -22.13 39.46 -17.16
N LYS A 798 -22.78 38.88 -16.15
CA LYS A 798 -23.43 37.57 -16.21
C LYS A 798 -24.95 37.64 -16.32
N ASN A 799 -25.54 38.84 -16.47
CA ASN A 799 -26.97 39.06 -16.51
C ASN A 799 -27.70 38.57 -15.24
N VAL A 800 -27.15 38.84 -14.10
CA VAL A 800 -27.74 38.56 -12.77
C VAL A 800 -27.68 39.85 -11.92
N SER A 801 -28.43 39.91 -10.82
CA SER A 801 -28.37 41.04 -9.88
C SER A 801 -27.96 40.54 -8.49
N ILE A 802 -27.26 41.38 -7.75
CA ILE A 802 -26.79 41.03 -6.38
C ILE A 802 -28.00 40.76 -5.48
N GLU A 803 -29.08 41.58 -5.60
CA GLU A 803 -30.30 41.37 -4.83
C GLU A 803 -30.99 40.03 -5.18
N GLY A 804 -31.01 39.66 -6.46
CA GLY A 804 -31.57 38.40 -6.94
C GLY A 804 -30.80 37.21 -6.43
N LEU A 805 -29.48 37.29 -6.40
CA LEU A 805 -28.58 36.23 -5.85
C LEU A 805 -28.73 36.11 -4.33
N ALA A 806 -28.86 37.24 -3.61
CA ALA A 806 -29.10 37.27 -2.18
C ALA A 806 -30.47 36.65 -1.83
N ALA A 807 -31.51 36.98 -2.59
CA ALA A 807 -32.86 36.41 -2.40
C ALA A 807 -32.88 34.88 -2.62
N GLN A 808 -32.01 34.35 -3.47
CA GLN A 808 -31.82 32.91 -3.71
C GLN A 808 -30.90 32.20 -2.68
N GLY A 809 -30.36 32.96 -1.71
CA GLY A 809 -29.47 32.38 -0.70
C GLY A 809 -28.09 31.96 -1.22
N LEU A 810 -27.55 32.65 -2.20
CA LEU A 810 -26.22 32.37 -2.79
C LEU A 810 -25.14 33.24 -2.16
N LEU A 811 -25.50 34.48 -1.78
CA LEU A 811 -24.58 35.46 -1.21
C LEU A 811 -25.27 36.31 -0.15
N ALA A 812 -24.46 36.95 0.69
CA ALA A 812 -24.92 38.02 1.56
C ALA A 812 -24.38 39.37 1.09
N SER A 813 -25.24 40.42 1.20
CA SER A 813 -24.85 41.81 0.89
C SER A 813 -25.18 42.67 2.09
N VAL A 814 -24.17 43.14 2.82
CA VAL A 814 -24.32 43.86 4.07
C VAL A 814 -23.41 45.09 4.07
N LYS A 815 -23.98 46.28 4.26
CA LYS A 815 -23.25 47.54 4.42
C LYS A 815 -22.23 47.89 3.31
N GLY A 816 -22.53 47.48 2.06
CA GLY A 816 -21.66 47.72 0.93
C GLY A 816 -20.59 46.68 0.68
N ASP A 817 -20.62 45.61 1.43
CA ASP A 817 -19.78 44.42 1.27
C ASP A 817 -20.63 43.23 0.82
N VAL A 818 -20.05 42.35 -0.03
CA VAL A 818 -20.71 41.15 -0.58
C VAL A 818 -19.79 39.95 -0.41
N HIS A 819 -20.32 38.83 0.03
CA HIS A 819 -19.60 37.54 0.04
C HIS A 819 -20.55 36.38 -0.32
N LEU A 820 -20.00 35.34 -0.92
CA LEU A 820 -20.73 34.09 -1.11
C LEU A 820 -21.02 33.46 0.24
N LEU A 821 -22.22 32.93 0.43
CA LEU A 821 -22.53 32.16 1.64
C LEU A 821 -21.66 30.89 1.69
N ASP A 822 -20.96 30.71 2.80
CA ASP A 822 -20.23 29.49 3.02
C ASP A 822 -21.18 28.32 3.38
N ARG A 823 -20.66 27.13 3.49
CA ARG A 823 -21.47 25.92 3.74
C ARG A 823 -22.26 25.96 5.04
N SER A 824 -21.79 26.67 6.06
CA SER A 824 -22.51 26.83 7.33
C SER A 824 -23.65 27.82 7.25
N GLU A 825 -23.60 28.74 6.28
CA GLU A 825 -24.57 29.82 6.11
C GLU A 825 -25.70 29.45 5.12
N VAL A 826 -25.47 28.48 4.20
CA VAL A 826 -26.48 28.08 3.22
C VAL A 826 -27.67 27.39 3.87
N SER A 827 -28.86 27.60 3.30
CA SER A 827 -30.12 26.99 3.79
C SER A 827 -30.09 25.47 3.75
N GLU A 828 -30.57 24.81 4.78
CA GLU A 828 -30.78 23.35 4.83
C GLU A 828 -31.97 22.91 3.96
N ARG A 829 -32.86 23.84 3.62
CA ARG A 829 -34.06 23.53 2.82
C ARG A 829 -33.66 23.27 1.38
N VAL A 830 -33.90 22.04 0.92
CA VAL A 830 -33.64 21.64 -0.47
C VAL A 830 -34.76 22.20 -1.35
N ASP A 831 -34.39 23.03 -2.32
CA ASP A 831 -35.28 23.51 -3.37
C ASP A 831 -34.86 22.85 -4.71
N PHE A 832 -35.79 22.15 -5.35
CA PHE A 832 -35.51 21.47 -6.63
C PHE A 832 -35.29 22.42 -7.79
N LYS A 833 -35.49 23.73 -7.61
CA LYS A 833 -35.22 24.77 -8.58
C LYS A 833 -33.97 25.59 -8.23
N ALA A 834 -33.31 25.26 -7.14
CA ALA A 834 -32.09 25.92 -6.70
C ALA A 834 -31.00 25.90 -7.78
N PRO A 835 -30.20 26.97 -7.89
CA PRO A 835 -29.01 26.98 -8.74
C PRO A 835 -28.05 25.84 -8.39
N THR A 836 -27.32 25.35 -9.39
CA THR A 836 -26.37 24.21 -9.25
C THR A 836 -25.33 24.49 -8.16
N TRP A 837 -24.90 25.76 -8.00
CA TRP A 837 -24.01 26.17 -6.92
C TRP A 837 -24.57 25.82 -5.54
N LEU A 838 -25.82 26.25 -5.27
CA LEU A 838 -26.45 26.03 -3.95
C LEU A 838 -26.59 24.54 -3.65
N THR A 839 -27.04 23.76 -4.64
CA THR A 839 -27.15 22.29 -4.52
C THR A 839 -25.78 21.65 -4.20
N THR A 840 -24.70 22.12 -4.85
CA THR A 840 -23.34 21.63 -4.59
C THR A 840 -22.90 21.93 -3.16
N GLN A 841 -23.13 23.15 -2.66
CA GLN A 841 -22.76 23.51 -1.28
C GLN A 841 -23.60 22.73 -0.25
N GLN A 842 -24.89 22.54 -0.48
CA GLN A 842 -25.77 21.75 0.38
C GLN A 842 -25.34 20.29 0.44
N LEU A 843 -24.99 19.66 -0.69
CA LEU A 843 -24.48 18.30 -0.74
C LEU A 843 -23.14 18.16 -0.03
N THR A 844 -22.24 19.12 -0.21
CA THR A 844 -20.94 19.13 0.45
C THR A 844 -21.10 19.22 1.97
N ARG A 845 -21.94 20.16 2.45
CA ARG A 845 -22.27 20.29 3.87
C ARG A 845 -22.89 19.00 4.44
N ALA A 846 -23.90 18.46 3.73
CA ALA A 846 -24.57 17.24 4.17
C ALA A 846 -23.60 16.05 4.31
N LEU A 847 -22.58 15.98 3.45
CA LEU A 847 -21.54 14.96 3.56
C LEU A 847 -20.67 15.16 4.81
N GLU A 848 -20.27 16.41 5.08
CA GLU A 848 -19.41 16.77 6.20
C GLU A 848 -20.11 16.52 7.56
N GLU A 849 -21.39 16.87 7.67
CA GLU A 849 -22.14 16.81 8.92
C GLU A 849 -22.87 15.46 9.14
N GLY A 850 -23.45 14.88 8.10
CA GLY A 850 -24.35 13.72 8.19
C GLY A 850 -23.95 12.53 7.31
N GLY A 851 -22.82 12.60 6.62
CA GLY A 851 -22.27 11.53 5.78
C GLY A 851 -23.14 11.18 4.58
N VAL A 852 -22.85 10.03 3.97
CA VAL A 852 -23.50 9.54 2.73
C VAL A 852 -25.02 9.52 2.81
N THR A 853 -25.58 9.14 3.96
CA THR A 853 -27.03 9.02 4.12
C THR A 853 -27.76 10.38 4.05
N ALA A 854 -27.13 11.45 4.56
CA ALA A 854 -27.70 12.80 4.45
C ALA A 854 -27.68 13.29 3.02
N CYS A 855 -26.57 13.10 2.30
CA CYS A 855 -26.47 13.40 0.88
C CYS A 855 -27.47 12.63 0.03
N ALA A 856 -27.63 11.33 0.28
CA ALA A 856 -28.55 10.47 -0.46
C ALA A 856 -30.00 10.97 -0.33
N LYS A 857 -30.41 11.51 0.82
CA LYS A 857 -31.72 12.13 1.01
C LYS A 857 -31.89 13.36 0.10
N ILE A 858 -30.89 14.21 -0.01
CA ILE A 858 -30.94 15.37 -0.88
C ILE A 858 -31.03 14.94 -2.35
N VAL A 859 -30.18 14.01 -2.78
CA VAL A 859 -30.14 13.50 -4.16
C VAL A 859 -31.47 12.83 -4.52
N SER A 860 -32.08 12.03 -3.62
CA SER A 860 -33.39 11.40 -3.85
C SER A 860 -34.55 12.39 -3.99
N GLN A 861 -34.37 13.62 -3.59
CA GLN A 861 -35.36 14.71 -3.69
C GLN A 861 -35.07 15.65 -4.88
N THR A 862 -33.88 15.56 -5.49
CA THR A 862 -33.46 16.45 -6.57
C THR A 862 -33.89 15.88 -7.92
N LEU A 863 -34.52 16.72 -8.75
CA LEU A 863 -35.04 16.30 -10.05
C LEU A 863 -33.92 16.16 -11.10
N GLY A 864 -33.84 14.98 -11.77
CA GLY A 864 -33.09 14.74 -13.01
C GLY A 864 -31.68 15.28 -13.00
N GLY A 865 -30.99 15.51 -14.06
CA GLY A 865 -29.58 15.89 -14.21
C GLY A 865 -28.97 17.01 -13.31
N ARG A 866 -29.72 17.58 -12.34
CA ARG A 866 -29.17 18.59 -11.41
C ARG A 866 -28.21 18.03 -10.38
N ALA A 867 -28.46 16.83 -9.89
CA ALA A 867 -27.51 16.16 -9.00
C ALA A 867 -26.19 15.87 -9.72
N ASP A 868 -26.27 15.47 -10.98
CA ASP A 868 -25.09 15.28 -11.83
C ASP A 868 -24.41 16.61 -12.18
N GLY A 869 -25.19 17.68 -12.36
CA GLY A 869 -24.69 19.04 -12.48
C GLY A 869 -23.91 19.49 -11.23
N ALA A 870 -24.44 19.21 -10.05
CA ALA A 870 -23.76 19.53 -8.78
C ALA A 870 -22.44 18.73 -8.62
N LYS A 871 -22.45 17.46 -9.01
CA LYS A 871 -21.22 16.64 -9.08
C LYS A 871 -20.21 17.26 -10.06
N ALA A 872 -20.64 17.63 -11.24
CA ALA A 872 -19.79 18.26 -12.24
C ALA A 872 -19.18 19.58 -11.74
N LEU A 873 -20.00 20.40 -11.04
CA LEU A 873 -19.53 21.61 -10.41
C LEU A 873 -18.53 21.34 -9.27
N ALA A 874 -18.72 20.29 -8.47
CA ALA A 874 -17.76 19.91 -7.45
C ALA A 874 -16.36 19.58 -8.03
N TYR A 875 -16.27 18.95 -9.20
CA TYR A 875 -15.00 18.76 -9.92
C TYR A 875 -14.34 20.11 -10.24
N ARG A 876 -15.13 21.05 -10.73
CA ARG A 876 -14.64 22.39 -11.08
C ARG A 876 -14.14 23.16 -9.86
N LEU A 877 -14.92 23.17 -8.79
CA LEU A 877 -14.57 23.84 -7.53
C LEU A 877 -13.35 23.21 -6.87
N PHE A 878 -13.21 21.89 -6.92
CA PHE A 878 -11.98 21.22 -6.54
C PHE A 878 -10.76 21.76 -7.29
N THR A 879 -10.84 21.83 -8.63
CA THR A 879 -9.74 22.30 -9.48
C THR A 879 -9.34 23.74 -9.15
N ILE A 880 -10.32 24.60 -8.88
CA ILE A 880 -10.08 26.00 -8.48
C ILE A 880 -9.40 26.06 -7.12
N ALA A 881 -9.95 25.34 -6.13
CA ALA A 881 -9.45 25.32 -4.76
C ALA A 881 -8.02 24.72 -4.67
N ASP A 882 -7.74 23.65 -5.42
CA ASP A 882 -6.43 23.02 -5.47
C ASP A 882 -5.37 23.98 -6.07
N LYS A 883 -5.68 24.64 -7.19
CA LYS A 883 -4.80 25.67 -7.78
C LYS A 883 -4.53 26.85 -6.87
N ARG A 884 -5.49 27.20 -6.02
CA ARG A 884 -5.40 28.31 -5.07
C ARG A 884 -4.80 27.91 -3.72
N ASN A 885 -4.45 26.61 -3.54
CA ASN A 885 -3.99 26.02 -2.28
C ASN A 885 -4.99 26.15 -1.13
N TRP A 886 -6.29 26.19 -1.42
CA TRP A 886 -7.38 26.16 -0.43
C TRP A 886 -7.66 24.70 -0.06
N GLN A 887 -6.77 24.12 0.75
CA GLN A 887 -6.74 22.67 1.00
C GLN A 887 -8.03 22.11 1.61
N GLN A 888 -8.68 22.85 2.51
CA GLN A 888 -9.93 22.42 3.14
C GLN A 888 -11.08 22.36 2.12
N GLU A 889 -11.17 23.38 1.25
CA GLU A 889 -12.16 23.43 0.19
C GLU A 889 -11.94 22.32 -0.84
N ALA A 890 -10.72 22.15 -1.29
CA ALA A 890 -10.36 21.08 -2.20
C ALA A 890 -10.70 19.70 -1.59
N PHE A 891 -10.41 19.49 -0.32
CA PHE A 891 -10.75 18.24 0.38
C PHE A 891 -12.27 18.00 0.43
N ALA A 892 -13.06 19.01 0.71
CA ALA A 892 -14.50 18.91 0.81
C ALA A 892 -15.14 18.46 -0.52
N TYR A 893 -14.77 19.12 -1.64
CA TYR A 893 -15.30 18.78 -2.97
C TYR A 893 -14.77 17.43 -3.47
N ASN A 894 -13.52 17.10 -3.19
CA ASN A 894 -12.98 15.77 -3.49
C ASN A 894 -13.74 14.67 -2.76
N SER A 895 -14.08 14.91 -1.51
CA SER A 895 -14.84 13.95 -0.68
C SER A 895 -16.24 13.71 -1.23
N LEU A 896 -16.93 14.77 -1.67
CA LEU A 896 -18.26 14.68 -2.28
C LEU A 896 -18.24 13.80 -3.53
N VAL A 897 -17.31 14.04 -4.44
CA VAL A 897 -17.21 13.25 -5.67
C VAL A 897 -16.81 11.82 -5.39
N THR A 898 -15.88 11.61 -4.47
CA THR A 898 -15.42 10.26 -4.10
C THR A 898 -16.54 9.42 -3.48
N ALA A 899 -17.42 10.03 -2.70
CA ALA A 899 -18.56 9.36 -2.09
C ALA A 899 -19.75 9.19 -3.06
N TRP A 900 -19.70 9.78 -4.25
CA TRP A 900 -20.84 9.85 -5.16
C TRP A 900 -21.48 8.52 -5.51
N PRO A 901 -20.75 7.44 -5.85
CA PRO A 901 -21.34 6.15 -6.15
C PRO A 901 -22.18 5.60 -5.00
N GLU A 902 -21.68 5.75 -3.76
CA GLU A 902 -22.39 5.30 -2.56
C GLU A 902 -23.63 6.16 -2.29
N ILE A 903 -23.52 7.49 -2.51
CA ILE A 903 -24.64 8.44 -2.42
C ILE A 903 -25.74 8.07 -3.42
N GLN A 904 -25.41 7.83 -4.68
CA GLN A 904 -26.37 7.43 -5.72
C GLN A 904 -27.03 6.09 -5.40
N SER A 905 -26.27 5.08 -4.99
CA SER A 905 -26.80 3.77 -4.61
C SER A 905 -27.80 3.89 -3.46
N LYS A 906 -27.45 4.67 -2.43
CA LYS A 906 -28.33 4.93 -1.30
C LYS A 906 -29.54 5.76 -1.66
N ALA A 907 -29.42 6.75 -2.53
CA ALA A 907 -30.52 7.56 -3.03
C ALA A 907 -31.52 6.73 -3.83
N ALA A 908 -31.05 5.80 -4.66
CA ALA A 908 -31.89 4.87 -5.39
C ALA A 908 -32.68 3.95 -4.43
N GLN A 909 -32.07 3.43 -3.36
CA GLN A 909 -32.73 2.66 -2.32
C GLN A 909 -33.83 3.50 -1.64
N LEU A 910 -33.55 4.75 -1.26
CA LEU A 910 -34.53 5.64 -0.64
C LEU A 910 -35.68 6.04 -1.57
N ALA A 911 -35.45 6.09 -2.88
CA ALA A 911 -36.49 6.34 -3.86
C ALA A 911 -37.48 5.17 -4.01
N VAL A 912 -36.99 3.93 -3.88
CA VAL A 912 -37.83 2.69 -3.93
C VAL A 912 -38.65 2.53 -2.64
N GLU A 913 -38.15 2.98 -1.50
CA GLU A 913 -38.83 2.89 -0.20
C GLU A 913 -39.98 3.92 -0.02
N ARG A 914 -40.15 4.89 -0.93
CA ARG A 914 -41.28 5.79 -0.91
C ARG A 914 -42.54 5.07 -1.41
N PRO A 915 -43.64 4.97 -0.62
CA PRO A 915 -44.92 4.50 -1.15
C PRO A 915 -45.36 5.45 -2.25
N MET A 916 -45.75 4.90 -3.42
CA MET A 916 -46.47 5.68 -4.41
C MET A 916 -47.64 6.35 -3.69
N GLN A 917 -47.62 7.65 -3.59
CA GLN A 917 -48.80 8.40 -3.23
C GLN A 917 -49.77 8.28 -4.42
N ASP A 918 -50.75 7.39 -4.24
CA ASP A 918 -51.91 7.33 -5.07
C ASP A 918 -52.66 8.66 -5.01
N SER A 919 -53.24 8.97 -6.16
CA SER A 919 -54.25 9.94 -6.46
C SER A 919 -53.79 11.35 -6.87
N LEU A 920 -53.71 11.50 -8.13
CA LEU A 920 -54.04 12.72 -8.84
C LEU A 920 -55.40 12.46 -9.53
N PHE A 921 -56.46 12.33 -8.72
CA PHE A 921 -57.86 12.52 -9.14
C PHE A 921 -58.76 12.43 -7.89
N ASP A 922 -59.00 13.62 -7.28
CA ASP A 922 -60.26 14.10 -6.74
C ASP A 922 -60.25 15.63 -6.83
#